data_30392f3e6ea9676705c9121c2aebbe85
#
_entry.id   30392f3e6ea9676705c9121c2aebbe85
#
_cell.length_a   1.000
_cell.length_b   1.000
_cell.length_c   1.000
_cell.angle_alpha   90.00
_cell.angle_beta   90.00
_cell.angle_gamma   90.00
#
_symmetry.space_group_name_H-M   'P 1'
#
loop_
_entity.id
_entity.type
_entity.pdbx_description
1 polymer ?
#
loop_
_entity_poly.entity_id
_entity_poly.type
_entity_poly.pdbx_seq_one_letter_code
_entity_poly.pdbx_strand_id
1 'polypeptide(L)'
;MMDFNLILLLAGLGLLVVVILYALWGFLGGLKRELSCIAVFIVLLVLSWLVFGDSATLLNAKAGQQVAEFLGIQDGSISTVWDAVLVYARAQIPNGEVLLVEGKETYALFYSIASTVCHAIGLLVGTIAVLVICPIIRLITHIVGLIMRAVKKSKAKKNSTAITTEEKEEQKAVVVIPSTEEGEEAVLTKDENFIEKKPAGKRRLWGALAGALKGVFVVIMVCAPLSGLSSVINSASPETQKLLKDVINGDAKVQVAESSDDPIEMVFEFAKEYENSALGKFANGSRFFFGKSFSEQMFDGLFKMETKNQTIYLSDELITFIEAINALDGKVNFNQVNRTEFRTALEALKSSKLMAELMPVGIEYVYEIEEFNQLLVESGETDAFLDLRYNNWKRDMKLVLDAVKEAYDLNLFPFEEFNYLTMNSKELNDVTTLLSRTELLSDALPIGLEIVFSLEAVQKQIGKIDVPDLQDVNMEQELDMIVSIYDKFKDYGIESFEGFDGNEFLKTVLNDENQTNVLFDIVQKVLDLQLVDKLAIPAVFGYAKTNEQFASLLEDSGETDNFMALADTLTVDDLSIYVDAVKIALELVDVTNFPSIGIDYFHFNPNLLDEVILKLFSTSKTNQVLSVGVPIALSVDAIKQVMEDALTDVRFDGIDWESECILIVNIYREFLKLEFESVDDFAGDKIDLLQTLLEDEGKYNATLSILLKLVDAQLYNLSLIHISEPTRQE
;
A
#
# COMPACT_ATOMS: atom_id res chain seq x y z
N MET A 1 -39.19 -21.01 -17.45
CA MET A 1 -38.84 -19.62 -17.13
C MET A 1 -39.84 -19.09 -16.12
N MET A 2 -39.41 -18.73 -14.95
CA MET A 2 -40.28 -18.21 -13.89
C MET A 2 -40.66 -16.75 -14.24
N ASP A 3 -41.97 -16.46 -14.28
CA ASP A 3 -42.42 -15.10 -14.58
C ASP A 3 -42.26 -14.21 -13.33
N PHE A 4 -41.08 -13.60 -13.18
CA PHE A 4 -40.76 -12.74 -12.03
C PHE A 4 -41.70 -11.55 -11.94
N ASN A 5 -42.17 -10.99 -13.04
CA ASN A 5 -43.14 -9.91 -13.06
C ASN A 5 -44.46 -10.32 -12.39
N LEU A 6 -44.94 -11.51 -12.65
CA LEU A 6 -46.14 -12.02 -12.01
C LEU A 6 -45.95 -12.25 -10.52
N ILE A 7 -44.76 -12.79 -10.12
CA ILE A 7 -44.43 -13.02 -8.70
C ILE A 7 -44.33 -11.67 -7.96
N LEU A 8 -43.64 -10.71 -8.53
CA LEU A 8 -43.49 -9.38 -7.93
C LEU A 8 -44.81 -8.60 -7.87
N LEU A 9 -45.68 -8.78 -8.86
CA LEU A 9 -47.03 -8.23 -8.85
C LEU A 9 -47.86 -8.81 -7.72
N LEU A 10 -47.84 -10.14 -7.59
CA LEU A 10 -48.58 -10.85 -6.53
C LEU A 10 -48.03 -10.50 -5.14
N ALA A 11 -46.70 -10.42 -4.99
CA ALA A 11 -46.06 -9.96 -3.76
C ALA A 11 -46.43 -8.52 -3.42
N GLY A 12 -46.42 -7.64 -4.40
CA GLY A 12 -46.84 -6.22 -4.24
C GLY A 12 -48.29 -6.10 -3.82
N LEU A 13 -49.19 -6.86 -4.45
CA LEU A 13 -50.61 -6.92 -4.06
C LEU A 13 -50.76 -7.49 -2.65
N GLY A 14 -50.02 -8.55 -2.29
CA GLY A 14 -50.00 -9.10 -0.94
C GLY A 14 -49.58 -8.08 0.12
N LEU A 15 -48.50 -7.34 -0.13
CA LEU A 15 -48.04 -6.29 0.76
C LEU A 15 -49.00 -5.08 0.83
N LEU A 16 -49.66 -4.73 -0.26
CA LEU A 16 -50.74 -3.72 -0.25
C LEU A 16 -51.89 -4.18 0.63
N VAL A 17 -52.32 -5.44 0.54
CA VAL A 17 -53.33 -6.01 1.43
C VAL A 17 -52.86 -5.90 2.88
N VAL A 18 -51.61 -6.17 3.20
CA VAL A 18 -51.05 -5.98 4.54
C VAL A 18 -51.23 -4.54 5.04
N VAL A 19 -50.88 -3.51 4.24
CA VAL A 19 -51.09 -2.11 4.58
C VAL A 19 -52.51 -1.80 4.84
N ILE A 20 -53.41 -2.27 3.97
CA ILE A 20 -54.89 -2.09 4.11
C ILE A 20 -55.40 -2.74 5.41
N LEU A 21 -54.95 -3.97 5.72
CA LEU A 21 -55.30 -4.66 6.95
C LEU A 21 -54.85 -3.90 8.19
N TYR A 22 -53.63 -3.38 8.19
CA TYR A 22 -53.12 -2.56 9.30
C TYR A 22 -53.94 -1.26 9.44
N ALA A 23 -54.29 -0.60 8.32
CA ALA A 23 -55.14 0.59 8.33
C ALA A 23 -56.54 0.27 8.88
N LEU A 24 -57.17 -0.79 8.43
CA LEU A 24 -58.46 -1.25 8.92
C LEU A 24 -58.44 -1.59 10.41
N TRP A 25 -57.40 -2.27 10.86
CA TRP A 25 -57.24 -2.61 12.28
C TRP A 25 -56.99 -1.38 13.12
N GLY A 26 -56.24 -0.38 12.60
CA GLY A 26 -56.09 0.92 13.25
C GLY A 26 -57.40 1.68 13.33
N PHE A 27 -58.22 1.67 12.27
CA PHE A 27 -59.56 2.24 12.25
C PHE A 27 -60.49 1.62 13.30
N LEU A 28 -60.49 0.30 13.38
CA LEU A 28 -61.32 -0.47 14.34
C LEU A 28 -60.85 -0.29 15.77
N GLY A 29 -59.53 -0.21 15.99
CA GLY A 29 -58.93 -0.11 17.32
C GLY A 29 -58.84 1.33 17.88
N GLY A 30 -58.84 2.31 16.99
CA GLY A 30 -58.65 3.72 17.34
C GLY A 30 -57.16 4.04 17.70
N LEU A 31 -56.81 5.30 17.72
CA LEU A 31 -55.42 5.77 17.86
C LEU A 31 -54.71 5.24 19.11
N LYS A 32 -55.34 5.27 20.29
CA LYS A 32 -54.71 4.84 21.56
C LYS A 32 -54.29 3.36 21.51
N ARG A 33 -55.14 2.51 20.93
CA ARG A 33 -54.84 1.09 20.82
C ARG A 33 -53.77 0.81 19.77
N GLU A 34 -53.80 1.55 18.67
CA GLU A 34 -52.77 1.39 17.61
C GLU A 34 -51.39 1.86 18.05
N LEU A 35 -51.30 2.97 18.79
CA LEU A 35 -50.04 3.41 19.40
C LEU A 35 -49.46 2.37 20.38
N SER A 36 -50.34 1.75 21.21
CA SER A 36 -49.87 0.64 22.07
C SER A 36 -49.39 -0.55 21.27
N CYS A 37 -50.05 -0.88 20.16
CA CYS A 37 -49.59 -1.97 19.26
C CYS A 37 -48.27 -1.65 18.55
N ILE A 38 -48.06 -0.37 18.19
CA ILE A 38 -46.77 0.09 17.62
C ILE A 38 -45.68 -0.02 18.69
N ALA A 39 -45.91 0.40 19.89
CA ALA A 39 -44.97 0.29 21.01
C ALA A 39 -44.58 -1.18 21.28
N VAL A 40 -45.56 -2.09 21.33
CA VAL A 40 -45.32 -3.55 21.50
C VAL A 40 -44.56 -4.11 20.31
N PHE A 41 -44.85 -3.68 19.09
CA PHE A 41 -44.15 -4.10 17.88
C PHE A 41 -42.68 -3.66 17.95
N ILE A 42 -42.38 -2.41 18.32
CA ILE A 42 -41.01 -1.91 18.46
C ILE A 42 -40.27 -2.67 19.54
N VAL A 43 -40.90 -2.90 20.70
CA VAL A 43 -40.28 -3.69 21.79
C VAL A 43 -39.96 -5.12 21.34
N LEU A 44 -40.89 -5.79 20.67
CA LEU A 44 -40.68 -7.14 20.14
C LEU A 44 -39.60 -7.15 19.07
N LEU A 45 -39.54 -6.13 18.22
CA LEU A 45 -38.50 -5.99 17.21
C LEU A 45 -37.11 -5.84 17.85
N VAL A 46 -36.99 -4.92 18.84
CA VAL A 46 -35.73 -4.74 19.57
C VAL A 46 -35.31 -6.02 20.31
N LEU A 47 -36.25 -6.69 20.99
CA LEU A 47 -35.96 -7.94 21.67
C LEU A 47 -35.56 -9.05 20.68
N SER A 48 -36.22 -9.12 19.54
CA SER A 48 -35.87 -10.06 18.48
C SER A 48 -34.46 -9.78 17.92
N TRP A 49 -34.13 -8.51 17.69
CA TRP A 49 -32.81 -8.12 17.23
C TRP A 49 -31.70 -8.41 18.25
N LEU A 50 -31.99 -8.26 19.55
CA LEU A 50 -31.08 -8.64 20.62
C LEU A 50 -30.84 -10.16 20.69
N VAL A 51 -31.84 -10.96 20.34
CA VAL A 51 -31.74 -12.43 20.38
C VAL A 51 -31.11 -12.99 19.10
N PHE A 52 -31.53 -12.51 17.94
CA PHE A 52 -31.10 -13.04 16.63
C PHE A 52 -29.95 -12.26 16.02
N GLY A 53 -29.63 -11.08 16.52
CA GLY A 53 -28.50 -10.24 16.04
C GLY A 53 -27.15 -10.62 16.62
N ASP A 54 -27.08 -11.57 17.56
CA ASP A 54 -25.78 -12.06 18.08
C ASP A 54 -25.12 -13.01 17.07
N SER A 55 -24.26 -12.44 16.23
CA SER A 55 -23.53 -13.17 15.20
C SER A 55 -22.63 -14.27 15.75
N ALA A 56 -22.03 -14.05 16.94
CA ALA A 56 -21.18 -15.05 17.56
C ALA A 56 -21.99 -16.31 17.93
N THR A 57 -23.19 -16.14 18.49
CA THR A 57 -24.11 -17.26 18.76
C THR A 57 -24.55 -17.96 17.49
N LEU A 58 -24.81 -17.24 16.39
CA LEU A 58 -25.19 -17.81 15.12
C LEU A 58 -24.05 -18.59 14.46
N LEU A 59 -22.84 -18.03 14.43
CA LEU A 59 -21.66 -18.71 13.91
C LEU A 59 -21.32 -19.98 14.68
N ASN A 60 -21.51 -19.97 16.01
CA ASN A 60 -21.29 -21.12 16.88
C ASN A 60 -22.49 -22.07 16.97
N ALA A 61 -23.58 -21.85 16.23
CA ALA A 61 -24.74 -22.70 16.22
C ALA A 61 -24.37 -24.12 15.73
N LYS A 62 -24.91 -25.15 16.39
CA LYS A 62 -24.69 -26.58 16.03
C LYS A 62 -25.51 -26.98 14.79
N ALA A 63 -25.40 -26.18 13.74
CA ALA A 63 -26.05 -26.40 12.44
C ALA A 63 -25.01 -26.53 11.32
N GLY A 64 -23.76 -26.83 11.68
CA GLY A 64 -22.64 -26.89 10.73
C GLY A 64 -22.88 -27.91 9.61
N GLN A 65 -23.43 -29.10 9.91
CA GLN A 65 -23.71 -30.12 8.89
C GLN A 65 -24.73 -29.67 7.84
N GLN A 66 -25.80 -28.99 8.27
CA GLN A 66 -26.85 -28.51 7.35
C GLN A 66 -26.27 -27.40 6.42
N VAL A 67 -25.42 -26.55 6.97
CA VAL A 67 -24.74 -25.51 6.18
C VAL A 67 -23.71 -26.15 5.26
N ALA A 68 -22.95 -27.14 5.72
CA ALA A 68 -21.99 -27.88 4.90
C ALA A 68 -22.67 -28.60 3.72
N GLU A 69 -23.81 -29.29 3.97
CA GLU A 69 -24.61 -29.90 2.92
C GLU A 69 -25.11 -28.87 1.89
N PHE A 70 -25.56 -27.69 2.36
CA PHE A 70 -25.97 -26.59 1.49
C PHE A 70 -24.78 -26.03 0.64
N LEU A 71 -23.59 -25.98 1.22
CA LEU A 71 -22.37 -25.56 0.53
C LEU A 71 -21.71 -26.67 -0.31
N GLY A 72 -22.31 -27.89 -0.34
CA GLY A 72 -21.77 -29.01 -1.09
C GLY A 72 -20.58 -29.72 -0.46
N ILE A 73 -20.31 -29.47 0.84
CA ILE A 73 -19.17 -30.05 1.56
C ILE A 73 -19.57 -31.38 2.17
N GLN A 74 -18.81 -32.43 1.89
CA GLN A 74 -19.03 -33.81 2.44
C GLN A 74 -18.01 -34.09 3.55
N ASP A 75 -18.07 -33.35 4.64
CA ASP A 75 -17.22 -33.57 5.81
C ASP A 75 -18.09 -33.77 7.07
N GLY A 76 -18.07 -34.98 7.62
CA GLY A 76 -18.81 -35.34 8.83
C GLY A 76 -18.26 -34.78 10.14
N SER A 77 -17.12 -34.07 10.12
CA SER A 77 -16.49 -33.51 11.30
C SER A 77 -16.97 -32.07 11.63
N ILE A 78 -17.73 -31.46 10.74
CA ILE A 78 -18.19 -30.06 10.83
C ILE A 78 -19.30 -29.96 11.90
N SER A 79 -19.05 -29.16 12.94
CA SER A 79 -19.97 -29.04 14.06
C SER A 79 -20.71 -27.70 14.08
N THR A 80 -20.05 -26.61 13.80
CA THR A 80 -20.62 -25.25 13.85
C THR A 80 -20.83 -24.66 12.46
N VAL A 81 -21.65 -23.63 12.38
CA VAL A 81 -21.83 -22.86 11.14
C VAL A 81 -20.50 -22.25 10.70
N TRP A 82 -19.70 -21.76 11.67
CA TRP A 82 -18.39 -21.19 11.39
C TRP A 82 -17.44 -22.23 10.78
N ASP A 83 -17.40 -23.44 11.32
CA ASP A 83 -16.56 -24.50 10.75
C ASP A 83 -16.93 -24.79 9.28
N ALA A 84 -18.22 -24.82 8.95
CA ALA A 84 -18.67 -25.02 7.57
C ALA A 84 -18.22 -23.89 6.64
N VAL A 85 -18.40 -22.65 7.07
CA VAL A 85 -18.00 -21.46 6.30
C VAL A 85 -16.48 -21.41 6.13
N LEU A 86 -15.73 -21.73 7.17
CA LEU A 86 -14.27 -21.73 7.16
C LEU A 86 -13.70 -22.82 6.24
N VAL A 87 -14.24 -24.04 6.30
CA VAL A 87 -13.82 -25.14 5.40
C VAL A 87 -14.12 -24.80 3.95
N TYR A 88 -15.27 -24.21 3.67
CA TYR A 88 -15.61 -23.75 2.33
C TYR A 88 -14.63 -22.68 1.84
N ALA A 89 -14.38 -21.66 2.65
CA ALA A 89 -13.48 -20.58 2.29
C ALA A 89 -12.03 -21.05 2.06
N ARG A 90 -11.53 -21.97 2.89
CA ARG A 90 -10.20 -22.57 2.71
C ARG A 90 -10.06 -23.29 1.38
N ALA A 91 -11.11 -23.94 0.92
CA ALA A 91 -11.12 -24.63 -0.36
C ALA A 91 -11.20 -23.69 -1.58
N GLN A 92 -11.75 -22.47 -1.40
CA GLN A 92 -11.93 -21.51 -2.49
C GLN A 92 -10.82 -20.47 -2.61
N ILE A 93 -10.15 -20.16 -1.50
CA ILE A 93 -9.09 -19.13 -1.45
C ILE A 93 -7.73 -19.81 -1.71
N PRO A 94 -6.92 -19.33 -2.65
CA PRO A 94 -5.55 -19.80 -2.81
C PRO A 94 -4.78 -19.70 -1.48
N ASN A 95 -4.06 -20.76 -1.10
CA ASN A 95 -3.40 -20.88 0.20
C ASN A 95 -4.32 -20.71 1.43
N GLY A 96 -5.62 -20.91 1.27
CA GLY A 96 -6.61 -20.70 2.33
C GLY A 96 -6.40 -21.56 3.59
N GLU A 97 -5.81 -22.74 3.47
CA GLU A 97 -5.46 -23.60 4.61
C GLU A 97 -4.42 -22.93 5.55
N VAL A 98 -3.53 -22.12 5.00
CA VAL A 98 -2.47 -21.43 5.76
C VAL A 98 -2.91 -20.02 6.16
N LEU A 99 -3.63 -19.32 5.30
CA LEU A 99 -4.08 -17.94 5.52
C LEU A 99 -5.24 -17.85 6.51
N LEU A 100 -6.19 -18.77 6.46
CA LEU A 100 -7.37 -18.77 7.32
C LEU A 100 -7.14 -19.55 8.63
N VAL A 101 -6.09 -19.19 9.35
CA VAL A 101 -5.73 -19.71 10.67
C VAL A 101 -5.94 -18.62 11.72
N GLU A 102 -6.45 -19.00 12.90
CA GLU A 102 -6.69 -18.07 14.00
C GLU A 102 -5.39 -17.34 14.38
N GLY A 103 -5.46 -16.02 14.47
CA GLY A 103 -4.32 -15.14 14.75
C GLY A 103 -3.78 -14.38 13.54
N LYS A 104 -4.18 -14.75 12.31
CA LYS A 104 -3.82 -14.01 11.09
C LYS A 104 -4.84 -12.91 10.77
N GLU A 105 -4.39 -11.83 10.13
CA GLU A 105 -5.27 -10.72 9.71
C GLU A 105 -6.30 -11.19 8.66
N THR A 106 -5.91 -12.10 7.75
CA THR A 106 -6.82 -12.75 6.79
C THR A 106 -7.98 -13.43 7.49
N TYR A 107 -7.69 -14.20 8.55
CA TYR A 107 -8.72 -14.84 9.35
C TYR A 107 -9.62 -13.82 10.06
N ALA A 108 -9.02 -12.78 10.65
CA ALA A 108 -9.75 -11.74 11.37
C ALA A 108 -10.71 -10.97 10.45
N LEU A 109 -10.25 -10.58 9.25
CA LEU A 109 -11.08 -9.91 8.25
C LEU A 109 -12.20 -10.81 7.76
N PHE A 110 -11.89 -12.07 7.42
CA PHE A 110 -12.88 -13.06 6.96
C PHE A 110 -13.94 -13.35 8.03
N TYR A 111 -13.52 -13.49 9.29
CA TYR A 111 -14.44 -13.64 10.42
C TYR A 111 -15.35 -12.41 10.58
N SER A 112 -14.82 -11.21 10.43
CA SER A 112 -15.58 -9.96 10.51
C SER A 112 -16.63 -9.85 9.41
N ILE A 113 -16.29 -10.23 8.16
CA ILE A 113 -17.23 -10.29 7.04
C ILE A 113 -18.31 -11.34 7.31
N ALA A 114 -17.93 -12.56 7.66
CA ALA A 114 -18.86 -13.65 7.95
C ALA A 114 -19.80 -13.31 9.13
N SER A 115 -19.24 -12.71 10.18
CA SER A 115 -19.99 -12.21 11.34
C SER A 115 -21.03 -11.16 10.93
N THR A 116 -20.65 -10.21 10.07
CA THR A 116 -21.53 -9.16 9.56
C THR A 116 -22.69 -9.75 8.74
N VAL A 117 -22.39 -10.71 7.87
CA VAL A 117 -23.40 -11.42 7.07
C VAL A 117 -24.35 -12.22 7.97
N CYS A 118 -23.82 -12.96 8.94
CA CYS A 118 -24.64 -13.69 9.92
C CYS A 118 -25.50 -12.76 10.76
N HIS A 119 -24.96 -11.61 11.20
CA HIS A 119 -25.71 -10.56 11.90
C HIS A 119 -26.90 -10.07 11.05
N ALA A 120 -26.65 -9.74 9.79
CA ALA A 120 -27.67 -9.28 8.86
C ALA A 120 -28.77 -10.33 8.66
N ILE A 121 -28.40 -11.62 8.44
CA ILE A 121 -29.32 -12.72 8.32
C ILE A 121 -30.14 -12.89 9.60
N GLY A 122 -29.50 -12.84 10.77
CA GLY A 122 -30.16 -12.94 12.06
C GLY A 122 -31.19 -11.84 12.28
N LEU A 123 -30.85 -10.59 11.99
CA LEU A 123 -31.78 -9.46 12.07
C LEU A 123 -32.97 -9.60 11.12
N LEU A 124 -32.73 -10.11 9.90
CA LEU A 124 -33.81 -10.40 8.94
C LEU A 124 -34.74 -11.50 9.44
N VAL A 125 -34.20 -12.61 9.92
CA VAL A 125 -35.00 -13.73 10.50
C VAL A 125 -35.79 -13.23 11.70
N GLY A 126 -35.16 -12.49 12.59
CA GLY A 126 -35.80 -11.87 13.74
C GLY A 126 -36.94 -10.92 13.35
N THR A 127 -36.72 -10.11 12.33
CA THR A 127 -37.75 -9.21 11.78
C THR A 127 -38.94 -9.98 11.22
N ILE A 128 -38.69 -11.01 10.40
CA ILE A 128 -39.73 -11.86 9.84
C ILE A 128 -40.53 -12.55 10.97
N ALA A 129 -39.84 -13.10 11.98
CA ALA A 129 -40.48 -13.71 13.13
C ALA A 129 -41.45 -12.73 13.83
N VAL A 130 -41.04 -11.48 14.08
CA VAL A 130 -41.93 -10.47 14.69
C VAL A 130 -43.06 -10.10 13.78
N LEU A 131 -42.85 -10.00 12.46
CA LEU A 131 -43.91 -9.72 11.48
C LEU A 131 -45.00 -10.85 11.46
N VAL A 132 -44.62 -12.10 11.69
CA VAL A 132 -45.55 -13.24 11.76
C VAL A 132 -46.22 -13.32 13.14
N ILE A 133 -45.46 -13.17 14.22
CA ILE A 133 -45.95 -13.36 15.60
C ILE A 133 -46.88 -12.19 16.02
N CYS A 134 -46.56 -10.93 15.65
CA CYS A 134 -47.37 -9.78 16.04
C CYS A 134 -48.86 -9.86 15.62
N PRO A 135 -49.21 -10.17 14.35
CA PRO A 135 -50.62 -10.32 13.94
C PRO A 135 -51.29 -11.49 14.62
N ILE A 136 -50.56 -12.60 14.90
CA ILE A 136 -51.09 -13.76 15.62
C ILE A 136 -51.47 -13.38 17.05
N ILE A 137 -50.57 -12.73 17.78
CA ILE A 137 -50.85 -12.21 19.14
C ILE A 137 -52.04 -11.26 19.12
N ARG A 138 -52.10 -10.38 18.11
CA ARG A 138 -53.24 -9.42 17.95
C ARG A 138 -54.57 -10.16 17.70
N LEU A 139 -54.55 -11.21 16.87
CA LEU A 139 -55.71 -12.05 16.60
C LEU A 139 -56.19 -12.76 17.88
N ILE A 140 -55.27 -13.39 18.60
CA ILE A 140 -55.53 -14.05 19.88
C ILE A 140 -56.11 -13.07 20.90
N THR A 141 -55.50 -11.93 21.08
CA THR A 141 -56.01 -10.91 22.02
C THR A 141 -57.37 -10.36 21.60
N HIS A 142 -57.66 -10.27 20.29
CA HIS A 142 -59.00 -9.90 19.81
C HIS A 142 -60.06 -10.99 20.12
N ILE A 143 -59.74 -12.24 19.84
CA ILE A 143 -60.62 -13.40 20.14
C ILE A 143 -60.87 -13.49 21.65
N VAL A 144 -59.84 -13.45 22.47
CA VAL A 144 -59.99 -13.41 23.95
C VAL A 144 -60.84 -12.22 24.41
N GLY A 145 -60.64 -11.05 23.81
CA GLY A 145 -61.48 -9.89 24.08
C GLY A 145 -62.92 -10.09 23.70
N LEU A 146 -63.22 -10.75 22.59
CA LEU A 146 -64.60 -11.13 22.19
C LEU A 146 -65.22 -12.13 23.16
N ILE A 147 -64.46 -13.16 23.53
CA ILE A 147 -64.92 -14.20 24.51
C ILE A 147 -65.18 -13.56 25.86
N MET A 148 -64.27 -12.68 26.35
CA MET A 148 -64.49 -11.97 27.61
C MET A 148 -65.72 -11.07 27.57
N ARG A 149 -65.99 -10.42 26.43
CA ARG A 149 -67.21 -9.61 26.25
C ARG A 149 -68.47 -10.52 26.23
N ALA A 150 -68.41 -11.67 25.55
CA ALA A 150 -69.52 -12.61 25.54
C ALA A 150 -69.78 -13.21 26.94
N VAL A 151 -68.73 -13.56 27.69
CA VAL A 151 -68.84 -14.04 29.08
C VAL A 151 -69.40 -12.92 30.01
N LYS A 152 -68.94 -11.67 29.87
CA LYS A 152 -69.51 -10.53 30.63
C LYS A 152 -70.99 -10.28 30.26
N LYS A 153 -71.36 -10.33 28.96
CA LYS A 153 -72.77 -10.28 28.53
C LYS A 153 -73.63 -11.42 29.10
N SER A 154 -73.07 -12.66 29.12
CA SER A 154 -73.74 -13.80 29.69
C SER A 154 -73.94 -13.70 31.21
N LYS A 155 -72.90 -13.20 31.95
CA LYS A 155 -73.00 -12.94 33.38
C LYS A 155 -74.00 -11.80 33.69
N ALA A 156 -73.99 -10.72 32.89
CA ALA A 156 -74.95 -9.63 33.03
C ALA A 156 -76.39 -10.11 32.76
N LYS A 157 -76.57 -11.00 31.75
CA LYS A 157 -77.89 -11.59 31.44
C LYS A 157 -78.36 -12.57 32.54
N LYS A 158 -77.43 -13.30 33.21
CA LYS A 158 -77.78 -14.14 34.37
C LYS A 158 -78.16 -13.29 35.62
N ASN A 159 -77.47 -12.20 35.86
CA ASN A 159 -77.80 -11.31 36.96
C ASN A 159 -79.10 -10.50 36.74
N SER A 160 -79.41 -10.18 35.47
CA SER A 160 -80.71 -9.51 35.16
C SER A 160 -81.88 -10.48 35.23
N THR A 161 -81.69 -11.81 35.11
CA THR A 161 -82.78 -12.84 35.28
C THR A 161 -83.01 -13.16 36.76
N ALA A 162 -82.12 -12.78 37.67
CA ALA A 162 -82.26 -13.02 39.12
C ALA A 162 -82.91 -11.81 39.89
N ILE A 163 -83.21 -10.69 39.24
CA ILE A 163 -83.77 -9.49 39.86
C ILE A 163 -85.19 -9.15 39.29
N THR A 164 -85.82 -10.08 38.58
CA THR A 164 -87.19 -9.84 38.08
C THR A 164 -88.20 -10.56 38.90
N THR A 165 -88.27 -10.29 40.23
CA THR A 165 -89.46 -10.50 41.04
C THR A 165 -89.37 -9.56 42.22
N GLU A 166 -89.77 -8.34 42.02
CA GLU A 166 -90.39 -7.39 42.92
C GLU A 166 -90.09 -5.95 42.46
N GLU A 167 -91.12 -5.15 42.46
CA GLU A 167 -91.22 -3.75 42.28
C GLU A 167 -91.41 -3.13 40.89
N LYS A 168 -92.64 -3.02 40.52
CA LYS A 168 -93.20 -2.04 39.61
C LYS A 168 -93.21 -0.65 40.26
N GLU A 169 -92.99 0.36 39.41
CA GLU A 169 -93.19 1.75 39.57
C GLU A 169 -92.11 2.55 40.30
N GLU A 170 -91.27 3.24 39.54
CA GLU A 170 -91.08 4.67 39.70
C GLU A 170 -90.23 5.23 38.55
N GLN A 171 -90.78 6.23 37.96
CA GLN A 171 -90.37 7.41 37.13
C GLN A 171 -88.97 7.37 36.44
N LYS A 172 -89.08 7.43 35.10
CA LYS A 172 -87.96 7.82 34.19
C LYS A 172 -87.56 9.28 34.46
N ALA A 173 -86.34 9.48 34.96
CA ALA A 173 -85.62 10.75 34.83
C ALA A 173 -84.39 10.61 34.02
N VAL A 174 -84.35 11.21 32.83
CA VAL A 174 -83.15 11.26 31.99
C VAL A 174 -82.33 12.44 32.48
N VAL A 175 -81.19 12.23 33.14
CA VAL A 175 -80.22 13.29 33.46
C VAL A 175 -79.18 13.32 32.36
N VAL A 176 -79.20 14.33 31.54
CA VAL A 176 -78.11 14.63 30.57
C VAL A 176 -77.08 15.46 31.33
N ILE A 177 -75.90 14.89 31.57
CA ILE A 177 -74.72 15.62 32.08
C ILE A 177 -73.89 16.01 30.87
N PRO A 178 -73.69 17.32 30.57
CA PRO A 178 -72.76 17.73 29.49
C PRO A 178 -71.34 17.47 29.94
N SER A 179 -70.63 16.61 29.20
CA SER A 179 -69.20 16.43 29.38
C SER A 179 -68.44 17.53 28.64
N THR A 180 -67.71 18.35 29.38
CA THR A 180 -66.87 19.47 28.92
C THR A 180 -65.51 18.99 28.36
N GLU A 181 -65.47 17.95 27.55
CA GLU A 181 -64.29 17.63 26.74
C GLU A 181 -64.71 17.03 25.42
N GLU A 182 -64.38 17.75 24.39
CA GLU A 182 -64.48 17.47 22.95
C GLU A 182 -65.01 16.09 22.51
N GLY A 183 -66.28 16.02 22.17
CA GLY A 183 -66.77 15.13 21.11
C GLY A 183 -67.18 13.71 21.51
N GLU A 184 -67.37 13.37 22.79
CA GLU A 184 -67.92 12.06 23.21
C GLU A 184 -69.31 12.20 23.84
N GLU A 185 -70.40 11.91 23.15
CA GLU A 185 -71.73 11.71 23.72
C GLU A 185 -71.80 10.34 24.46
N ALA A 186 -71.88 10.41 25.79
CA ALA A 186 -72.16 9.25 26.62
C ALA A 186 -73.67 9.03 26.75
N VAL A 187 -74.23 8.02 26.13
CA VAL A 187 -75.67 7.62 26.37
C VAL A 187 -75.69 6.63 27.54
N LEU A 188 -76.20 7.05 28.69
CA LEU A 188 -76.50 6.17 29.83
C LEU A 188 -77.79 5.45 29.56
N THR A 189 -77.73 4.12 29.22
CA THR A 189 -78.88 3.25 29.24
C THR A 189 -79.08 2.64 30.64
N LYS A 190 -80.30 2.37 31.03
CA LYS A 190 -80.83 2.04 32.35
C LYS A 190 -80.23 0.80 33.07
N ASP A 191 -79.17 0.21 32.51
CA ASP A 191 -78.41 -0.84 33.21
C ASP A 191 -77.11 -0.26 33.71
N GLU A 192 -77.11 0.15 34.95
CA GLU A 192 -75.99 0.66 35.72
C GLU A 192 -74.70 -0.03 35.38
N ASN A 193 -73.63 0.76 35.00
CA ASN A 193 -72.21 0.42 34.88
C ASN A 193 -71.66 -0.01 33.52
N PHE A 194 -72.26 0.33 32.38
CA PHE A 194 -71.60 0.12 31.09
C PHE A 194 -71.62 1.42 30.24
N ILE A 195 -70.59 2.26 30.43
CA ILE A 195 -70.33 3.39 29.52
C ILE A 195 -69.59 2.76 28.31
N GLU A 196 -70.30 2.49 27.24
CA GLU A 196 -69.63 2.13 25.97
C GLU A 196 -69.20 3.43 25.30
N LYS A 197 -67.98 3.85 25.61
CA LYS A 197 -67.34 4.97 24.89
C LYS A 197 -67.08 4.53 23.45
N LYS A 198 -67.91 4.91 22.49
CA LYS A 198 -67.60 4.80 21.07
C LYS A 198 -66.54 5.88 20.74
N PRO A 199 -65.42 5.48 20.20
CA PRO A 199 -64.39 6.46 19.80
C PRO A 199 -64.98 7.37 18.73
N ALA A 200 -64.78 8.69 18.89
CA ALA A 200 -65.22 9.70 17.93
C ALA A 200 -64.58 9.42 16.55
N GLY A 201 -65.29 9.72 15.45
CA GLY A 201 -64.85 9.43 14.09
C GLY A 201 -63.46 9.93 13.78
N LYS A 202 -63.07 11.08 14.30
CA LYS A 202 -61.68 11.60 14.19
C LYS A 202 -60.65 10.69 14.82
N ARG A 203 -60.89 10.07 16.00
CA ARG A 203 -59.94 9.11 16.64
C ARG A 203 -59.78 7.82 15.87
N ARG A 204 -60.81 7.40 15.13
CA ARG A 204 -60.74 6.23 14.23
C ARG A 204 -59.93 6.52 12.98
N LEU A 205 -60.10 7.72 12.41
CA LEU A 205 -59.33 8.16 11.25
C LEU A 205 -57.82 8.23 11.55
N TRP A 206 -57.47 8.84 12.69
CA TRP A 206 -56.08 8.88 13.16
C TRP A 206 -55.52 7.46 13.48
N GLY A 207 -56.34 6.56 13.97
CA GLY A 207 -55.98 5.17 14.15
C GLY A 207 -55.71 4.44 12.82
N ALA A 208 -56.54 4.73 11.79
CA ALA A 208 -56.33 4.21 10.46
C ALA A 208 -55.02 4.71 9.86
N LEU A 209 -54.70 6.02 10.01
CA LEU A 209 -53.46 6.61 9.54
C LEU A 209 -52.25 6.03 10.24
N ALA A 210 -52.26 5.85 11.55
CA ALA A 210 -51.18 5.22 12.31
C ALA A 210 -51.00 3.76 11.91
N GLY A 211 -52.07 3.01 11.66
CA GLY A 211 -52.04 1.66 11.15
C GLY A 211 -51.44 1.58 9.72
N ALA A 212 -51.86 2.51 8.84
CA ALA A 212 -51.31 2.58 7.48
C ALA A 212 -49.79 2.87 7.50
N LEU A 213 -49.36 3.85 8.30
CA LEU A 213 -47.93 4.16 8.46
C LEU A 213 -47.11 2.95 8.96
N LYS A 214 -47.67 2.21 9.94
CA LYS A 214 -47.05 0.96 10.41
C LYS A 214 -46.98 -0.04 9.28
N GLY A 215 -48.02 -0.21 8.50
CA GLY A 215 -48.06 -1.12 7.34
C GLY A 215 -47.01 -0.76 6.29
N VAL A 216 -46.86 0.53 5.97
CA VAL A 216 -45.85 1.06 5.07
C VAL A 216 -44.42 0.75 5.60
N PHE A 217 -44.19 0.97 6.89
CA PHE A 217 -42.93 0.65 7.54
C PHE A 217 -42.59 -0.85 7.44
N VAL A 218 -43.59 -1.71 7.66
CA VAL A 218 -43.46 -3.16 7.49
C VAL A 218 -43.07 -3.52 6.06
N VAL A 219 -43.72 -2.89 5.05
CA VAL A 219 -43.35 -3.12 3.63
C VAL A 219 -41.93 -2.70 3.35
N ILE A 220 -41.51 -1.52 3.83
CA ILE A 220 -40.13 -1.03 3.66
C ILE A 220 -39.13 -2.02 4.28
N MET A 221 -39.40 -2.52 5.49
CA MET A 221 -38.55 -3.51 6.15
C MET A 221 -38.42 -4.82 5.36
N VAL A 222 -39.53 -5.33 4.82
CA VAL A 222 -39.54 -6.55 4.00
C VAL A 222 -38.82 -6.33 2.67
N CYS A 223 -38.93 -5.16 2.09
CA CYS A 223 -38.30 -4.82 0.82
C CYS A 223 -36.83 -4.40 0.97
N ALA A 224 -36.33 -4.09 2.17
CA ALA A 224 -34.97 -3.62 2.39
C ALA A 224 -33.90 -4.56 1.80
N PRO A 225 -33.93 -5.90 2.07
CA PRO A 225 -32.95 -6.81 1.46
C PRO A 225 -33.02 -6.83 -0.06
N LEU A 226 -34.23 -6.82 -0.61
CA LEU A 226 -34.43 -6.83 -2.06
C LEU A 226 -33.95 -5.53 -2.73
N SER A 227 -34.24 -4.40 -2.11
CA SER A 227 -33.81 -3.08 -2.62
C SER A 227 -32.28 -2.92 -2.57
N GLY A 228 -31.66 -3.34 -1.47
CA GLY A 228 -30.20 -3.27 -1.32
C GLY A 228 -29.49 -4.21 -2.28
N LEU A 229 -29.89 -5.46 -2.34
CA LEU A 229 -29.34 -6.46 -3.26
C LEU A 229 -29.53 -6.04 -4.73
N SER A 230 -30.75 -5.56 -5.08
CA SER A 230 -31.03 -5.05 -6.42
C SER A 230 -30.15 -3.83 -6.78
N SER A 231 -29.89 -2.95 -5.82
CA SER A 231 -29.02 -1.78 -6.03
C SER A 231 -27.58 -2.20 -6.33
N VAL A 232 -27.04 -3.16 -5.57
CA VAL A 232 -25.69 -3.70 -5.79
C VAL A 232 -25.60 -4.42 -7.14
N ILE A 233 -26.55 -5.30 -7.45
CA ILE A 233 -26.54 -6.09 -8.69
C ILE A 233 -26.72 -5.20 -9.91
N ASN A 234 -27.64 -4.24 -9.87
CA ASN A 234 -27.90 -3.35 -11.00
C ASN A 234 -26.81 -2.27 -11.21
N SER A 235 -25.87 -2.12 -10.27
CA SER A 235 -24.68 -1.30 -10.47
C SER A 235 -23.69 -1.95 -11.44
N ALA A 236 -23.77 -3.28 -11.65
CA ALA A 236 -22.89 -4.02 -12.56
C ALA A 236 -23.32 -3.87 -14.03
N SER A 237 -22.35 -3.51 -14.90
CA SER A 237 -22.54 -3.52 -16.36
C SER A 237 -22.80 -4.96 -16.88
N PRO A 238 -23.34 -5.13 -18.07
CA PRO A 238 -23.53 -6.46 -18.67
C PRO A 238 -22.22 -7.26 -18.75
N GLU A 239 -21.10 -6.60 -19.03
CA GLU A 239 -19.76 -7.17 -19.11
C GLU A 239 -19.28 -7.61 -17.72
N THR A 240 -19.48 -6.77 -16.70
CA THR A 240 -19.17 -7.08 -15.31
C THR A 240 -20.05 -8.21 -14.78
N GLN A 241 -21.33 -8.24 -15.13
CA GLN A 241 -22.23 -9.35 -14.77
C GLN A 241 -21.73 -10.67 -15.36
N LYS A 242 -21.25 -10.66 -16.63
CA LYS A 242 -20.63 -11.83 -17.25
C LYS A 242 -19.37 -12.27 -16.51
N LEU A 243 -18.47 -11.33 -16.20
CA LEU A 243 -17.26 -11.61 -15.43
C LEU A 243 -17.57 -12.20 -14.06
N LEU A 244 -18.55 -11.62 -13.33
CA LEU A 244 -18.98 -12.15 -12.03
C LEU A 244 -19.53 -13.56 -12.15
N LYS A 245 -20.29 -13.85 -13.22
CA LYS A 245 -20.75 -15.21 -13.51
C LYS A 245 -19.58 -16.16 -13.73
N ASP A 246 -18.61 -15.75 -14.55
CA ASP A 246 -17.44 -16.55 -14.89
C ASP A 246 -16.59 -16.82 -13.63
N VAL A 247 -16.44 -15.83 -12.73
CA VAL A 247 -15.71 -15.97 -11.46
C VAL A 247 -16.45 -16.86 -10.47
N ILE A 248 -17.77 -16.68 -10.29
CA ILE A 248 -18.56 -17.47 -9.36
C ILE A 248 -18.72 -18.93 -9.84
N ASN A 249 -18.86 -19.13 -11.16
CA ASN A 249 -18.92 -20.45 -11.78
C ASN A 249 -17.52 -21.02 -12.08
N GLY A 250 -16.47 -20.19 -11.93
CA GLY A 250 -15.10 -20.50 -12.33
C GLY A 250 -14.51 -21.67 -11.57
N ASP A 251 -13.89 -22.56 -12.34
CA ASP A 251 -13.03 -23.72 -12.00
C ASP A 251 -13.53 -24.73 -10.96
N ALA A 252 -14.59 -24.47 -10.21
CA ALA A 252 -15.31 -25.52 -9.56
C ALA A 252 -15.89 -26.41 -10.66
N LYS A 253 -15.20 -27.52 -10.96
CA LYS A 253 -15.74 -28.69 -11.69
C LYS A 253 -16.91 -29.35 -10.95
N VAL A 254 -17.80 -28.54 -10.46
CA VAL A 254 -19.17 -29.00 -10.19
C VAL A 254 -19.82 -28.99 -11.56
N GLN A 255 -19.87 -30.15 -12.19
CA GLN A 255 -20.81 -30.43 -13.26
C GLN A 255 -22.22 -30.20 -12.69
N VAL A 256 -22.62 -28.94 -12.59
CA VAL A 256 -24.03 -28.58 -12.56
C VAL A 256 -24.52 -28.99 -13.94
N ALA A 257 -25.30 -30.07 -13.97
CA ALA A 257 -25.97 -30.50 -15.17
C ALA A 257 -26.52 -29.28 -15.91
N GLU A 258 -26.40 -29.26 -17.23
CA GLU A 258 -26.98 -28.25 -18.12
C GLU A 258 -28.50 -28.13 -17.86
N SER A 259 -28.87 -27.56 -16.71
CA SER A 259 -30.25 -27.14 -16.44
C SER A 259 -30.35 -25.71 -16.97
N SER A 260 -31.34 -25.45 -17.77
CA SER A 260 -31.67 -24.21 -18.46
C SER A 260 -31.88 -22.98 -17.55
N ASP A 261 -31.66 -23.12 -16.24
CA ASP A 261 -31.88 -22.10 -15.22
C ASP A 261 -30.56 -21.91 -14.40
N ASP A 262 -29.68 -21.08 -14.90
CA ASP A 262 -28.50 -20.61 -14.14
C ASP A 262 -28.99 -19.78 -12.94
N PRO A 263 -28.75 -20.21 -11.67
CA PRO A 263 -29.22 -19.49 -10.49
C PRO A 263 -28.75 -18.05 -10.43
N ILE A 264 -27.56 -17.76 -10.97
CA ILE A 264 -26.96 -16.41 -10.97
C ILE A 264 -27.71 -15.53 -11.96
N GLU A 265 -28.02 -16.04 -13.16
CA GLU A 265 -28.82 -15.33 -14.15
C GLU A 265 -30.21 -14.99 -13.62
N MET A 266 -30.83 -15.95 -12.91
CA MET A 266 -32.11 -15.71 -12.24
C MET A 266 -32.03 -14.59 -11.22
N VAL A 267 -30.92 -14.46 -10.48
CA VAL A 267 -30.73 -13.37 -9.49
C VAL A 267 -30.57 -12.02 -10.17
N PHE A 268 -29.80 -11.93 -11.27
CA PHE A 268 -29.66 -10.70 -12.06
C PHE A 268 -30.99 -10.28 -12.70
N GLU A 269 -31.69 -11.23 -13.33
CA GLU A 269 -33.01 -10.95 -13.94
C GLU A 269 -34.04 -10.51 -12.88
N PHE A 270 -34.09 -11.21 -11.74
CA PHE A 270 -34.94 -10.82 -10.62
C PHE A 270 -34.64 -9.41 -10.09
N ALA A 271 -33.37 -9.05 -9.91
CA ALA A 271 -32.97 -7.73 -9.42
C ALA A 271 -33.44 -6.61 -10.37
N LYS A 272 -33.28 -6.83 -11.68
CA LYS A 272 -33.73 -5.89 -12.71
C LYS A 272 -35.26 -5.74 -12.74
N GLU A 273 -35.96 -6.86 -12.70
CA GLU A 273 -37.43 -6.85 -12.68
C GLU A 273 -38.00 -6.27 -11.39
N TYR A 274 -37.32 -6.49 -10.24
CA TYR A 274 -37.70 -5.89 -8.97
C TYR A 274 -37.64 -4.35 -9.05
N GLU A 275 -36.56 -3.78 -9.55
CA GLU A 275 -36.41 -2.32 -9.64
C GLU A 275 -37.48 -1.67 -10.55
N ASN A 276 -37.83 -2.36 -11.65
CA ASN A 276 -38.85 -1.92 -12.59
C ASN A 276 -40.29 -2.14 -12.09
N SER A 277 -40.48 -3.03 -11.13
CA SER A 277 -41.78 -3.37 -10.57
C SER A 277 -42.43 -2.23 -9.80
N ALA A 278 -43.77 -2.30 -9.63
CA ALA A 278 -44.49 -1.37 -8.79
C ALA A 278 -44.01 -1.44 -7.31
N LEU A 279 -43.62 -2.62 -6.85
CA LEU A 279 -43.10 -2.85 -5.51
C LEU A 279 -41.73 -2.16 -5.30
N GLY A 280 -40.80 -2.35 -6.24
CA GLY A 280 -39.48 -1.74 -6.19
C GLY A 280 -39.57 -0.21 -6.28
N LYS A 281 -40.41 0.32 -7.20
CA LYS A 281 -40.65 1.78 -7.29
C LYS A 281 -41.23 2.36 -6.01
N PHE A 282 -42.12 1.64 -5.32
CA PHE A 282 -42.64 2.06 -4.03
C PHE A 282 -41.57 2.02 -2.94
N ALA A 283 -40.84 0.92 -2.81
CA ALA A 283 -39.81 0.76 -1.81
C ALA A 283 -38.66 1.78 -1.97
N ASN A 284 -38.32 2.12 -3.24
CA ASN A 284 -37.25 3.02 -3.59
C ASN A 284 -37.70 4.48 -3.81
N GLY A 285 -38.99 4.77 -3.62
CA GLY A 285 -39.57 6.09 -3.93
C GLY A 285 -38.94 7.26 -3.15
N SER A 286 -38.36 7.01 -1.98
CA SER A 286 -37.64 8.03 -1.19
C SER A 286 -36.27 8.40 -1.75
N ARG A 287 -35.71 7.61 -2.71
CA ARG A 287 -34.42 7.88 -3.37
C ARG A 287 -34.36 9.27 -4.02
N PHE A 288 -35.50 9.72 -4.57
CA PHE A 288 -35.60 11.05 -5.18
C PHE A 288 -35.27 12.20 -4.23
N PHE A 289 -35.56 12.05 -2.94
CA PHE A 289 -35.34 13.08 -1.94
C PHE A 289 -34.00 12.97 -1.19
N PHE A 290 -33.45 11.75 -1.06
CA PHE A 290 -32.35 11.45 -0.15
C PHE A 290 -31.15 10.78 -0.83
N GLY A 291 -31.16 10.63 -2.16
CA GLY A 291 -30.11 9.91 -2.93
C GLY A 291 -30.18 8.40 -2.75
N LYS A 292 -30.37 7.90 -1.54
CA LYS A 292 -30.67 6.49 -1.23
C LYS A 292 -32.09 6.36 -0.68
N SER A 293 -32.77 5.27 -1.01
CA SER A 293 -34.08 4.95 -0.43
C SER A 293 -33.96 4.55 1.04
N PHE A 294 -35.07 4.65 1.79
CA PHE A 294 -35.08 4.12 3.16
C PHE A 294 -34.79 2.63 3.23
N SER A 295 -35.24 1.87 2.22
CA SER A 295 -34.96 0.44 2.13
C SER A 295 -33.46 0.17 1.94
N GLU A 296 -32.76 0.94 1.10
CA GLU A 296 -31.31 0.85 0.90
C GLU A 296 -30.54 1.26 2.17
N GLN A 297 -30.94 2.36 2.83
CA GLN A 297 -30.31 2.77 4.09
C GLN A 297 -30.48 1.74 5.20
N MET A 298 -31.63 1.03 5.25
CA MET A 298 -31.82 -0.09 6.16
C MET A 298 -30.92 -1.27 5.79
N PHE A 299 -30.77 -1.56 4.52
CA PHE A 299 -29.86 -2.60 4.03
C PHE A 299 -28.40 -2.29 4.40
N ASP A 300 -27.94 -1.07 4.16
CA ASP A 300 -26.60 -0.62 4.57
C ASP A 300 -26.39 -0.81 6.07
N GLY A 301 -27.41 -0.48 6.88
CA GLY A 301 -27.35 -0.67 8.33
C GLY A 301 -27.26 -2.13 8.77
N LEU A 302 -27.82 -3.07 7.99
CA LEU A 302 -27.73 -4.50 8.25
C LEU A 302 -26.33 -5.04 7.93
N PHE A 303 -25.69 -4.54 6.89
CA PHE A 303 -24.36 -4.97 6.42
C PHE A 303 -23.25 -4.02 6.87
N LYS A 304 -23.39 -3.45 8.05
CA LYS A 304 -22.38 -2.60 8.69
C LYS A 304 -21.32 -3.48 9.37
N MET A 305 -20.10 -3.36 8.92
CA MET A 305 -18.92 -4.00 9.50
C MET A 305 -18.12 -2.97 10.32
N GLU A 306 -17.72 -3.33 11.53
CA GLU A 306 -16.82 -2.51 12.35
C GLU A 306 -15.46 -3.19 12.39
N THR A 307 -14.43 -2.51 11.89
CA THR A 307 -13.03 -2.92 12.01
C THR A 307 -12.37 -2.17 13.16
N LYS A 308 -11.12 -2.47 13.47
CA LYS A 308 -10.33 -1.76 14.49
C LYS A 308 -10.26 -0.25 14.21
N ASN A 309 -10.27 0.16 12.93
CA ASN A 309 -9.93 1.51 12.49
C ASN A 309 -11.12 2.30 11.96
N GLN A 310 -12.20 1.65 11.49
CA GLN A 310 -13.28 2.32 10.79
C GLN A 310 -14.56 1.50 10.71
N THR A 311 -15.65 2.20 10.35
CA THR A 311 -16.92 1.58 10.00
C THR A 311 -17.04 1.45 8.49
N ILE A 312 -17.32 0.24 8.02
CA ILE A 312 -17.46 -0.14 6.61
C ILE A 312 -18.89 -0.59 6.36
N TYR A 313 -19.51 -0.11 5.31
CA TYR A 313 -20.78 -0.61 4.79
C TYR A 313 -20.48 -1.50 3.60
N LEU A 314 -20.64 -2.82 3.76
CA LEU A 314 -20.26 -3.79 2.72
C LEU A 314 -21.00 -3.58 1.40
N SER A 315 -22.24 -3.07 1.44
CA SER A 315 -23.01 -2.69 0.26
C SER A 315 -22.32 -1.59 -0.56
N ASP A 316 -21.84 -0.54 0.11
CA ASP A 316 -21.14 0.57 -0.54
C ASP A 316 -19.80 0.11 -1.13
N GLU A 317 -19.08 -0.73 -0.40
CA GLU A 317 -17.81 -1.30 -0.88
C GLU A 317 -18.01 -2.18 -2.12
N LEU A 318 -19.03 -3.06 -2.10
CA LEU A 318 -19.36 -3.89 -3.26
C LEU A 318 -19.71 -3.03 -4.48
N ILE A 319 -20.49 -1.96 -4.32
CA ILE A 319 -20.80 -1.03 -5.39
C ILE A 319 -19.50 -0.38 -5.91
N THR A 320 -18.62 0.06 -5.01
CA THR A 320 -17.32 0.66 -5.36
C THR A 320 -16.45 -0.28 -6.19
N PHE A 321 -16.35 -1.56 -5.79
CA PHE A 321 -15.62 -2.57 -6.57
C PHE A 321 -16.28 -2.84 -7.92
N ILE A 322 -17.61 -2.93 -7.97
CA ILE A 322 -18.34 -3.10 -9.21
C ILE A 322 -18.13 -1.90 -10.15
N GLU A 323 -18.13 -0.68 -9.63
CA GLU A 323 -17.84 0.53 -10.40
C GLU A 323 -16.41 0.52 -10.97
N ALA A 324 -15.43 0.06 -10.17
CA ALA A 324 -14.06 -0.10 -10.66
C ALA A 324 -13.97 -1.14 -11.79
N ILE A 325 -14.63 -2.30 -11.64
CA ILE A 325 -14.67 -3.34 -12.68
C ILE A 325 -15.44 -2.86 -13.92
N ASN A 326 -16.55 -2.14 -13.75
CA ASN A 326 -17.29 -1.54 -14.85
C ASN A 326 -16.41 -0.56 -15.66
N ALA A 327 -15.57 0.24 -14.95
CA ALA A 327 -14.66 1.17 -15.60
C ALA A 327 -13.61 0.45 -16.46
N LEU A 328 -13.26 -0.78 -16.11
CA LEU A 328 -12.34 -1.64 -16.89
C LEU A 328 -13.04 -2.38 -18.04
N ASP A 329 -14.35 -2.17 -18.25
CA ASP A 329 -15.15 -2.81 -19.30
C ASP A 329 -15.05 -4.35 -19.27
N GLY A 330 -14.95 -4.94 -18.06
CA GLY A 330 -14.75 -6.38 -17.84
C GLY A 330 -13.39 -6.93 -18.30
N LYS A 331 -12.43 -6.06 -18.62
CA LYS A 331 -11.09 -6.49 -19.03
C LYS A 331 -10.26 -6.86 -17.81
N VAL A 332 -9.78 -8.09 -17.75
CA VAL A 332 -8.92 -8.60 -16.66
C VAL A 332 -7.44 -8.45 -17.00
N ASN A 333 -7.11 -8.30 -18.29
CA ASN A 333 -5.74 -8.11 -18.74
C ASN A 333 -5.42 -6.62 -18.85
N PHE A 334 -4.52 -6.13 -18.00
CA PHE A 334 -4.10 -4.73 -17.96
C PHE A 334 -3.54 -4.20 -19.30
N ASN A 335 -2.92 -5.07 -20.13
CA ASN A 335 -2.43 -4.71 -21.46
C ASN A 335 -3.56 -4.34 -22.45
N GLN A 336 -4.82 -4.63 -22.12
CA GLN A 336 -5.99 -4.31 -22.95
C GLN A 336 -6.79 -3.13 -22.41
N VAL A 337 -6.43 -2.60 -21.25
CA VAL A 337 -7.11 -1.50 -20.58
C VAL A 337 -6.54 -0.18 -21.07
N ASN A 338 -7.41 0.76 -21.48
CA ASN A 338 -6.95 2.09 -21.86
C ASN A 338 -6.79 3.01 -20.62
N ARG A 339 -6.06 4.13 -20.81
CA ARG A 339 -5.75 5.06 -19.71
C ARG A 339 -6.99 5.60 -18.99
N THR A 340 -8.05 5.93 -19.74
CA THR A 340 -9.27 6.49 -19.14
C THR A 340 -9.98 5.45 -18.30
N GLU A 341 -10.09 4.22 -18.79
CA GLU A 341 -10.67 3.08 -18.07
C GLU A 341 -9.91 2.83 -16.76
N PHE A 342 -8.58 2.73 -16.83
CA PHE A 342 -7.73 2.47 -15.67
C PHE A 342 -7.81 3.58 -14.61
N ARG A 343 -7.72 4.85 -15.04
CA ARG A 343 -7.85 6.00 -14.11
C ARG A 343 -9.20 6.01 -13.42
N THR A 344 -10.29 5.74 -14.15
CA THR A 344 -11.63 5.70 -13.58
C THR A 344 -11.76 4.58 -12.56
N ALA A 345 -11.19 3.40 -12.84
CA ALA A 345 -11.17 2.28 -11.91
C ALA A 345 -10.40 2.61 -10.63
N LEU A 346 -9.21 3.20 -10.74
CA LEU A 346 -8.41 3.61 -9.58
C LEU A 346 -9.11 4.68 -8.73
N GLU A 347 -9.75 5.68 -9.35
CA GLU A 347 -10.52 6.70 -8.62
C GLU A 347 -11.72 6.08 -7.86
N ALA A 348 -12.37 5.07 -8.44
CA ALA A 348 -13.40 4.33 -7.72
C ALA A 348 -12.80 3.59 -6.51
N LEU A 349 -11.72 2.83 -6.69
CA LEU A 349 -11.04 2.09 -5.61
C LEU A 349 -10.49 3.01 -4.51
N LYS A 350 -10.06 4.22 -4.85
CA LYS A 350 -9.57 5.21 -3.88
C LYS A 350 -10.64 5.62 -2.86
N SER A 351 -11.91 5.49 -3.22
CA SER A 351 -13.04 5.74 -2.30
C SER A 351 -13.30 4.56 -1.36
N SER A 352 -12.81 3.37 -1.68
CA SER A 352 -13.02 2.15 -0.90
C SER A 352 -12.30 2.21 0.44
N LYS A 353 -13.03 1.89 1.51
CA LYS A 353 -12.45 1.71 2.85
C LYS A 353 -11.93 0.29 3.05
N LEU A 354 -12.55 -0.67 2.35
CA LEU A 354 -12.17 -2.07 2.43
C LEU A 354 -10.77 -2.31 1.84
N MET A 355 -10.35 -1.54 0.83
CA MET A 355 -8.99 -1.64 0.25
C MET A 355 -7.90 -1.48 1.31
N ALA A 356 -8.06 -0.54 2.24
CA ALA A 356 -7.09 -0.35 3.32
C ALA A 356 -7.03 -1.54 4.29
N GLU A 357 -8.15 -2.22 4.52
CA GLU A 357 -8.22 -3.42 5.37
C GLU A 357 -7.73 -4.70 4.64
N LEU A 358 -7.68 -4.68 3.31
CA LEU A 358 -7.16 -5.78 2.51
C LEU A 358 -5.62 -5.79 2.43
N MET A 359 -4.95 -4.66 2.69
CA MET A 359 -3.49 -4.60 2.58
C MET A 359 -2.75 -5.51 3.56
N PRO A 360 -3.11 -5.54 4.86
CA PRO A 360 -2.51 -6.52 5.79
C PRO A 360 -2.69 -7.97 5.31
N VAL A 361 -3.85 -8.28 4.72
CA VAL A 361 -4.14 -9.59 4.13
C VAL A 361 -3.24 -9.86 2.93
N GLY A 362 -3.02 -8.85 2.08
CA GLY A 362 -2.11 -8.93 0.93
C GLY A 362 -0.66 -9.21 1.34
N ILE A 363 -0.20 -8.59 2.42
CA ILE A 363 1.14 -8.84 2.98
C ILE A 363 1.25 -10.29 3.48
N GLU A 364 0.24 -10.79 4.20
CA GLU A 364 0.19 -12.20 4.63
C GLU A 364 0.19 -13.15 3.43
N TYR A 365 -0.53 -12.82 2.37
CA TYR A 365 -0.57 -13.62 1.15
C TYR A 365 0.79 -13.67 0.44
N VAL A 366 1.47 -12.53 0.29
CA VAL A 366 2.80 -12.45 -0.31
C VAL A 366 3.82 -13.24 0.50
N TYR A 367 3.72 -13.18 1.83
CA TYR A 367 4.58 -13.96 2.73
C TYR A 367 4.42 -15.48 2.54
N GLU A 368 3.22 -15.97 2.16
CA GLU A 368 2.97 -17.41 1.92
C GLU A 368 3.43 -17.88 0.52
N ILE A 369 3.99 -16.99 -0.33
CA ILE A 369 4.65 -17.38 -1.57
C ILE A 369 6.00 -17.98 -1.21
N GLU A 370 6.23 -19.27 -1.54
CA GLU A 370 7.39 -20.04 -1.09
C GLU A 370 8.73 -19.41 -1.47
N GLU A 371 8.86 -18.92 -2.70
CA GLU A 371 10.07 -18.28 -3.20
C GLU A 371 10.37 -16.97 -2.46
N PHE A 372 9.35 -16.17 -2.17
CA PHE A 372 9.50 -14.91 -1.46
C PHE A 372 9.78 -15.13 0.03
N ASN A 373 9.10 -16.10 0.64
CA ASN A 373 9.34 -16.48 2.04
C ASN A 373 10.79 -16.93 2.26
N GLN A 374 11.36 -17.72 1.34
CA GLN A 374 12.75 -18.13 1.41
C GLN A 374 13.69 -16.92 1.42
N LEU A 375 13.47 -15.94 0.54
CA LEU A 375 14.28 -14.72 0.50
C LEU A 375 14.21 -13.93 1.80
N LEU A 376 13.01 -13.80 2.40
CA LEU A 376 12.83 -13.15 3.70
C LEU A 376 13.52 -13.88 4.84
N VAL A 377 13.50 -15.20 4.83
CA VAL A 377 14.21 -16.02 5.85
C VAL A 377 15.73 -15.93 5.69
N GLU A 378 16.23 -15.96 4.45
CA GLU A 378 17.66 -15.85 4.15
C GLU A 378 18.21 -14.45 4.48
N SER A 379 17.42 -13.39 4.25
CA SER A 379 17.81 -12.02 4.61
C SER A 379 17.62 -11.71 6.10
N GLY A 380 16.80 -12.49 6.82
CA GLY A 380 16.46 -12.22 8.22
C GLY A 380 15.30 -11.24 8.43
N GLU A 381 14.65 -10.79 7.32
CA GLU A 381 13.66 -9.70 7.32
C GLU A 381 12.20 -10.16 7.51
N THR A 382 11.98 -11.40 7.95
CA THR A 382 10.65 -11.98 8.12
C THR A 382 9.76 -11.14 9.04
N ASP A 383 10.25 -10.74 10.20
CA ASP A 383 9.45 -10.00 11.20
C ASP A 383 9.17 -8.57 10.70
N ALA A 384 10.17 -7.89 10.15
CA ALA A 384 10.03 -6.54 9.60
C ALA A 384 9.03 -6.50 8.44
N PHE A 385 9.06 -7.48 7.52
CA PHE A 385 8.07 -7.59 6.44
C PHE A 385 6.66 -7.80 6.98
N LEU A 386 6.48 -8.68 7.96
CA LEU A 386 5.17 -8.91 8.55
C LEU A 386 4.66 -7.71 9.34
N ASP A 387 5.53 -6.87 9.89
CA ASP A 387 5.16 -5.65 10.60
C ASP A 387 4.58 -4.57 9.68
N LEU A 388 4.84 -4.62 8.37
CA LEU A 388 4.18 -3.76 7.37
C LEU A 388 2.64 -3.84 7.43
N ARG A 389 2.07 -4.91 8.00
CA ARG A 389 0.62 -5.04 8.25
C ARG A 389 0.06 -3.93 9.14
N TYR A 390 0.89 -3.32 9.98
CA TYR A 390 0.48 -2.31 10.97
C TYR A 390 0.64 -0.87 10.49
N ASN A 391 1.11 -0.65 9.25
CA ASN A 391 1.24 0.66 8.64
C ASN A 391 -0.12 1.37 8.50
N ASN A 392 -0.08 2.68 8.35
CA ASN A 392 -1.30 3.49 8.19
C ASN A 392 -1.92 3.33 6.79
N TRP A 393 -2.40 2.14 6.46
CA TRP A 393 -2.97 1.80 5.15
C TRP A 393 -4.13 2.70 4.72
N LYS A 394 -4.85 3.31 5.67
CA LYS A 394 -5.93 4.26 5.34
C LYS A 394 -5.41 5.51 4.63
N ARG A 395 -4.21 5.96 4.98
CA ARG A 395 -3.53 7.09 4.34
C ARG A 395 -2.77 6.62 3.12
N ASP A 396 -1.96 5.60 3.29
CA ASP A 396 -0.99 5.16 2.29
C ASP A 396 -1.65 4.58 1.06
N MET A 397 -2.76 3.85 1.19
CA MET A 397 -3.49 3.31 0.05
C MET A 397 -3.90 4.39 -0.95
N LYS A 398 -4.32 5.57 -0.49
CA LYS A 398 -4.68 6.66 -1.39
C LYS A 398 -3.49 7.20 -2.16
N LEU A 399 -2.35 7.35 -1.49
CA LEU A 399 -1.11 7.81 -2.09
C LEU A 399 -0.57 6.77 -3.09
N VAL A 400 -0.61 5.50 -2.72
CA VAL A 400 -0.22 4.39 -3.61
C VAL A 400 -1.10 4.35 -4.86
N LEU A 401 -2.42 4.45 -4.73
CA LEU A 401 -3.33 4.47 -5.89
C LEU A 401 -3.11 5.71 -6.77
N ASP A 402 -2.81 6.87 -6.17
CA ASP A 402 -2.44 8.07 -6.92
C ASP A 402 -1.08 7.87 -7.64
N ALA A 403 -0.09 7.29 -6.98
CA ALA A 403 1.20 6.98 -7.61
C ALA A 403 1.07 5.96 -8.74
N VAL A 404 0.27 4.90 -8.56
CA VAL A 404 -0.04 3.92 -9.61
C VAL A 404 -0.74 4.57 -10.80
N LYS A 405 -1.66 5.49 -10.55
CA LYS A 405 -2.35 6.25 -11.60
C LYS A 405 -1.38 7.11 -12.39
N GLU A 406 -0.52 7.89 -11.71
CA GLU A 406 0.52 8.70 -12.38
C GLU A 406 1.51 7.79 -13.13
N ALA A 407 1.97 6.69 -12.53
CA ALA A 407 2.85 5.73 -13.17
C ALA A 407 2.24 5.13 -14.46
N TYR A 408 0.94 4.84 -14.46
CA TYR A 408 0.24 4.37 -15.65
C TYR A 408 0.13 5.46 -16.72
N ASP A 409 -0.11 6.70 -16.34
CA ASP A 409 -0.15 7.85 -17.26
C ASP A 409 1.21 8.09 -17.94
N LEU A 410 2.30 7.71 -17.27
CA LEU A 410 3.68 7.78 -17.76
C LEU A 410 4.12 6.58 -18.61
N ASN A 411 3.23 5.64 -18.92
CA ASN A 411 3.54 4.36 -19.56
C ASN A 411 4.56 3.50 -18.78
N LEU A 412 4.60 3.61 -17.46
CA LEU A 412 5.41 2.73 -16.60
C LEU A 412 4.82 1.30 -16.53
N PHE A 413 3.62 1.10 -17.03
CA PHE A 413 2.98 -0.19 -17.19
C PHE A 413 2.60 -0.44 -18.65
N PRO A 414 2.77 -1.64 -19.18
CA PRO A 414 3.47 -2.78 -18.54
C PRO A 414 4.98 -2.52 -18.47
N PHE A 415 5.62 -2.97 -17.42
CA PHE A 415 7.08 -2.80 -17.19
C PHE A 415 7.95 -3.38 -18.30
N GLU A 416 7.46 -4.35 -19.07
CA GLU A 416 8.18 -5.02 -20.16
C GLU A 416 8.49 -4.10 -21.36
N GLU A 417 7.70 -3.04 -21.55
CA GLU A 417 7.88 -2.07 -22.65
C GLU A 417 8.46 -0.72 -22.18
N PHE A 418 8.75 -0.63 -20.88
CA PHE A 418 9.12 0.63 -20.27
C PHE A 418 10.60 0.96 -20.52
N ASN A 419 10.86 2.14 -21.11
CA ASN A 419 12.20 2.67 -21.26
C ASN A 419 12.45 3.80 -20.24
N TYR A 420 13.08 3.45 -19.12
CA TYR A 420 13.42 4.39 -18.05
C TYR A 420 14.40 5.50 -18.49
N LEU A 421 15.17 5.31 -19.57
CA LEU A 421 16.13 6.31 -20.09
C LEU A 421 15.44 7.47 -20.81
N THR A 422 14.21 7.28 -21.29
CA THR A 422 13.46 8.29 -22.03
C THR A 422 12.34 8.96 -21.23
N MET A 423 12.18 8.60 -19.97
CA MET A 423 11.15 9.12 -19.09
C MET A 423 11.31 10.62 -18.83
N ASN A 424 10.19 11.32 -18.66
CA ASN A 424 10.22 12.73 -18.27
C ASN A 424 10.48 12.85 -16.77
N SER A 425 11.52 13.58 -16.39
CA SER A 425 11.93 13.77 -14.99
C SER A 425 10.83 14.39 -14.11
N LYS A 426 10.03 15.32 -14.65
CA LYS A 426 8.91 15.90 -13.90
C LYS A 426 7.84 14.84 -13.57
N GLU A 427 7.54 14.00 -14.51
CA GLU A 427 6.56 12.92 -14.36
C GLU A 427 7.06 11.88 -13.35
N LEU A 428 8.35 11.51 -13.43
CA LEU A 428 8.97 10.64 -12.43
C LEU A 428 8.88 11.26 -11.03
N ASN A 429 9.14 12.57 -10.92
CA ASN A 429 9.03 13.30 -9.66
C ASN A 429 7.62 13.29 -9.08
N ASP A 430 6.58 13.36 -9.90
CA ASP A 430 5.19 13.31 -9.44
C ASP A 430 4.89 11.94 -8.79
N VAL A 431 5.39 10.83 -9.36
CA VAL A 431 5.24 9.48 -8.79
C VAL A 431 6.07 9.30 -7.52
N THR A 432 7.35 9.69 -7.56
CA THR A 432 8.26 9.53 -6.41
C THR A 432 7.83 10.36 -5.21
N THR A 433 7.33 11.59 -5.42
CA THR A 433 6.79 12.46 -4.36
C THR A 433 5.54 11.85 -3.70
N LEU A 434 4.72 11.12 -4.43
CA LEU A 434 3.56 10.43 -3.85
C LEU A 434 4.00 9.24 -3.00
N LEU A 435 4.95 8.46 -3.50
CA LEU A 435 5.47 7.28 -2.79
C LEU A 435 6.28 7.64 -1.55
N SER A 436 7.10 8.70 -1.61
CA SER A 436 7.94 9.14 -0.48
C SER A 436 7.15 9.57 0.75
N ARG A 437 5.87 9.96 0.55
CA ARG A 437 4.95 10.32 1.63
C ARG A 437 4.26 9.13 2.29
N THR A 438 4.46 7.92 1.77
CA THR A 438 3.91 6.71 2.34
C THR A 438 4.83 6.16 3.43
N GLU A 439 4.25 5.63 4.51
CA GLU A 439 5.00 4.83 5.50
C GLU A 439 5.50 3.53 4.84
N LEU A 440 4.74 3.03 3.85
CA LEU A 440 5.11 1.83 3.11
C LEU A 440 6.52 1.93 2.51
N LEU A 441 6.87 3.06 1.86
CA LEU A 441 8.18 3.16 1.21
C LEU A 441 9.31 3.20 2.24
N SER A 442 9.15 3.98 3.32
CA SER A 442 10.18 4.09 4.36
C SER A 442 10.45 2.77 5.06
N ASP A 443 9.40 1.95 5.25
CA ASP A 443 9.52 0.68 5.96
C ASP A 443 9.88 -0.49 5.04
N ALA A 444 9.39 -0.49 3.78
CA ALA A 444 9.66 -1.57 2.84
C ALA A 444 11.02 -1.45 2.12
N LEU A 445 11.56 -0.24 1.95
CA LEU A 445 12.84 -0.04 1.26
C LEU A 445 14.02 -0.71 1.98
N PRO A 446 14.20 -0.57 3.30
CA PRO A 446 15.25 -1.31 4.02
C PRO A 446 15.15 -2.82 3.82
N ILE A 447 13.94 -3.37 3.94
CA ILE A 447 13.68 -4.81 3.73
C ILE A 447 14.10 -5.24 2.31
N GLY A 448 13.70 -4.45 1.30
CA GLY A 448 14.07 -4.73 -0.09
C GLY A 448 15.59 -4.69 -0.32
N LEU A 449 16.29 -3.77 0.31
CA LEU A 449 17.74 -3.67 0.22
C LEU A 449 18.44 -4.85 0.92
N GLU A 450 17.98 -5.25 2.12
CA GLU A 450 18.48 -6.45 2.81
C GLU A 450 18.31 -7.70 1.96
N ILE A 451 17.14 -7.88 1.33
CA ILE A 451 16.91 -9.00 0.40
C ILE A 451 17.91 -8.95 -0.75
N VAL A 452 18.09 -7.79 -1.41
CA VAL A 452 19.00 -7.64 -2.54
C VAL A 452 20.45 -7.95 -2.14
N PHE A 453 20.90 -7.43 -1.01
CA PHE A 453 22.27 -7.67 -0.53
C PHE A 453 22.48 -9.07 0.04
N SER A 454 21.41 -9.79 0.39
CA SER A 454 21.49 -11.22 0.77
C SER A 454 21.63 -12.16 -0.42
N LEU A 455 21.31 -11.71 -1.65
CA LEU A 455 21.39 -12.56 -2.84
C LEU A 455 22.83 -13.01 -3.11
N GLU A 456 23.02 -14.31 -3.29
CA GLU A 456 24.35 -14.92 -3.57
C GLU A 456 25.06 -14.27 -4.76
N ALA A 457 24.32 -13.89 -5.80
CA ALA A 457 24.85 -13.22 -6.99
C ALA A 457 25.44 -11.84 -6.66
N VAL A 458 24.81 -11.11 -5.75
CA VAL A 458 25.24 -9.78 -5.30
C VAL A 458 26.43 -9.94 -4.35
N GLN A 459 26.36 -10.85 -3.38
CA GLN A 459 27.44 -11.10 -2.42
C GLN A 459 28.75 -11.60 -3.11
N LYS A 460 28.64 -12.33 -4.22
CA LYS A 460 29.81 -12.70 -5.01
C LYS A 460 30.52 -11.51 -5.65
N GLN A 461 29.81 -10.45 -5.95
CA GLN A 461 30.38 -9.25 -6.60
C GLN A 461 30.92 -8.23 -5.60
N ILE A 462 30.15 -7.97 -4.54
CA ILE A 462 30.46 -6.87 -3.61
C ILE A 462 30.80 -7.32 -2.19
N GLY A 463 30.85 -8.64 -1.94
CA GLY A 463 31.05 -9.20 -0.61
C GLY A 463 29.75 -9.16 0.21
N LYS A 464 29.84 -9.62 1.46
CA LYS A 464 28.75 -9.52 2.43
C LYS A 464 28.74 -8.11 3.00
N ILE A 465 27.64 -7.38 2.81
CA ILE A 465 27.42 -6.05 3.36
C ILE A 465 26.27 -6.19 4.35
N ASP A 466 26.45 -5.66 5.56
CA ASP A 466 25.37 -5.50 6.52
C ASP A 466 24.66 -4.17 6.19
N VAL A 467 23.38 -4.22 5.86
CA VAL A 467 22.62 -3.00 5.57
C VAL A 467 22.46 -2.18 6.84
N PRO A 468 22.87 -0.92 6.84
CA PRO A 468 22.73 -0.07 8.01
C PRO A 468 21.27 0.31 8.24
N ASP A 469 20.94 0.78 9.45
CA ASP A 469 19.63 1.34 9.75
C ASP A 469 19.34 2.56 8.86
N LEU A 470 18.24 2.48 8.10
CA LEU A 470 17.78 3.51 7.17
C LEU A 470 16.62 4.35 7.72
N GLN A 471 16.20 4.15 8.99
CA GLN A 471 15.07 4.87 9.58
C GLN A 471 15.28 6.38 9.63
N ASP A 472 16.53 6.82 9.74
CA ASP A 472 16.88 8.25 9.77
C ASP A 472 17.01 8.89 8.36
N VAL A 473 16.89 8.11 7.29
CA VAL A 473 16.99 8.61 5.91
C VAL A 473 15.72 9.32 5.49
N ASN A 474 15.84 10.54 5.02
CA ASN A 474 14.70 11.30 4.50
C ASN A 474 14.40 10.86 3.05
N MET A 475 13.53 9.86 2.88
CA MET A 475 13.19 9.27 1.58
C MET A 475 12.61 10.30 0.59
N GLU A 476 11.87 11.31 1.03
CA GLU A 476 11.36 12.37 0.14
C GLU A 476 12.55 13.13 -0.49
N GLN A 477 13.52 13.51 0.32
CA GLN A 477 14.70 14.23 -0.14
C GLN A 477 15.61 13.36 -1.02
N GLU A 478 15.78 12.08 -0.67
CA GLU A 478 16.56 11.12 -1.47
C GLU A 478 15.96 10.94 -2.86
N LEU A 479 14.66 10.70 -2.94
CA LEU A 479 13.98 10.51 -4.23
C LEU A 479 14.00 11.77 -5.09
N ASP A 480 13.79 12.96 -4.50
CA ASP A 480 13.92 14.24 -5.22
C ASP A 480 15.32 14.42 -5.81
N MET A 481 16.34 14.02 -5.06
CA MET A 481 17.74 14.10 -5.51
C MET A 481 18.02 13.08 -6.62
N ILE A 482 17.54 11.84 -6.49
CA ILE A 482 17.62 10.80 -7.53
C ILE A 482 16.97 11.28 -8.83
N VAL A 483 15.79 11.91 -8.76
CA VAL A 483 15.14 12.50 -9.94
C VAL A 483 15.97 13.62 -10.54
N SER A 484 16.58 14.45 -9.71
CA SER A 484 17.48 15.54 -10.17
C SER A 484 18.75 15.00 -10.84
N ILE A 485 19.32 13.89 -10.33
CA ILE A 485 20.46 13.19 -10.94
C ILE A 485 20.03 12.61 -12.30
N TYR A 486 18.88 11.94 -12.31
CA TYR A 486 18.32 11.37 -13.54
C TYR A 486 18.09 12.45 -14.62
N ASP A 487 17.55 13.61 -14.26
CA ASP A 487 17.31 14.72 -15.19
C ASP A 487 18.62 15.19 -15.86
N LYS A 488 19.69 15.33 -15.06
CA LYS A 488 21.00 15.67 -15.60
C LYS A 488 21.62 14.56 -16.45
N PHE A 489 21.40 13.29 -16.06
CA PHE A 489 21.91 12.16 -16.83
C PHE A 489 21.29 12.09 -18.24
N LYS A 490 20.05 12.51 -18.40
CA LYS A 490 19.39 12.61 -19.72
C LYS A 490 20.07 13.56 -20.69
N ASP A 491 20.77 14.58 -20.20
CA ASP A 491 21.51 15.53 -21.04
C ASP A 491 22.59 14.85 -21.89
N TYR A 492 23.03 13.64 -21.51
CA TYR A 492 23.96 12.82 -22.31
C TYR A 492 23.30 12.10 -23.49
N GLY A 493 21.96 12.09 -23.60
CA GLY A 493 21.25 11.48 -24.72
C GLY A 493 21.41 9.96 -24.85
N ILE A 494 21.62 9.25 -23.71
CA ILE A 494 21.72 7.80 -23.70
C ILE A 494 20.31 7.22 -23.83
N GLU A 495 20.03 6.57 -24.98
CA GLU A 495 18.72 5.98 -25.26
C GLU A 495 18.62 4.49 -24.91
N SER A 496 19.77 3.80 -24.81
CA SER A 496 19.84 2.38 -24.47
C SER A 496 21.21 2.04 -23.87
N PHE A 497 21.23 1.09 -22.93
CA PHE A 497 22.48 0.47 -22.45
C PHE A 497 22.90 -0.75 -23.29
N GLU A 498 22.09 -1.20 -24.23
CA GLU A 498 22.46 -2.27 -25.14
C GLU A 498 23.57 -1.80 -26.08
N GLY A 499 24.75 -2.45 -25.99
CA GLY A 499 25.95 -2.05 -26.73
C GLY A 499 26.64 -0.78 -26.24
N PHE A 500 26.31 -0.26 -25.04
CA PHE A 500 26.94 0.91 -24.45
C PHE A 500 28.42 0.65 -24.15
N ASP A 501 29.31 1.46 -24.75
CA ASP A 501 30.74 1.47 -24.47
C ASP A 501 31.07 2.60 -23.48
N GLY A 502 31.34 2.25 -22.22
CA GLY A 502 31.67 3.20 -21.18
C GLY A 502 32.95 3.99 -21.44
N ASN A 503 33.94 3.40 -22.12
CA ASN A 503 35.20 4.09 -22.44
C ASN A 503 34.96 5.14 -23.54
N GLU A 504 34.20 4.81 -24.57
CA GLU A 504 33.84 5.79 -25.62
C GLU A 504 32.96 6.92 -25.07
N PHE A 505 32.04 6.59 -24.17
CA PHE A 505 31.24 7.57 -23.45
C PHE A 505 32.14 8.51 -22.62
N LEU A 506 32.98 7.99 -21.75
CA LEU A 506 33.89 8.82 -20.94
C LEU A 506 34.82 9.64 -21.81
N LYS A 507 35.36 9.07 -22.88
CA LYS A 507 36.17 9.82 -23.84
C LYS A 507 35.43 11.03 -24.42
N THR A 508 34.17 10.83 -24.79
CA THR A 508 33.34 11.91 -25.36
C THR A 508 33.05 12.97 -24.32
N VAL A 509 32.64 12.56 -23.11
CA VAL A 509 32.29 13.46 -22.01
C VAL A 509 33.52 14.27 -21.54
N LEU A 510 34.67 13.63 -21.32
CA LEU A 510 35.86 14.27 -20.80
C LEU A 510 36.53 15.25 -21.83
N ASN A 511 36.25 15.11 -23.12
CA ASN A 511 36.69 16.00 -24.17
C ASN A 511 35.77 17.23 -24.38
N ASP A 512 34.65 17.31 -23.70
CA ASP A 512 33.70 18.42 -23.71
C ASP A 512 33.59 19.02 -22.29
N GLU A 513 34.06 20.25 -22.10
CA GLU A 513 34.09 20.92 -20.80
C GLU A 513 32.70 21.02 -20.16
N ASN A 514 31.66 21.27 -20.95
CA ASN A 514 30.30 21.37 -20.43
C ASN A 514 29.80 19.98 -19.95
N GLN A 515 30.03 18.93 -20.75
CA GLN A 515 29.66 17.59 -20.38
C GLN A 515 30.47 17.09 -19.16
N THR A 516 31.74 17.40 -19.10
CA THR A 516 32.57 17.12 -17.93
C THR A 516 32.03 17.79 -16.67
N ASN A 517 31.61 19.05 -16.74
CA ASN A 517 31.02 19.75 -15.62
C ASN A 517 29.71 19.11 -15.17
N VAL A 518 28.86 18.68 -16.11
CA VAL A 518 27.61 17.92 -15.80
C VAL A 518 27.96 16.61 -15.12
N LEU A 519 28.96 15.86 -15.59
CA LEU A 519 29.39 14.60 -14.97
C LEU A 519 29.79 14.81 -13.51
N PHE A 520 30.65 15.79 -13.24
CA PHE A 520 31.07 16.05 -11.87
C PHE A 520 29.93 16.53 -10.98
N ASP A 521 28.98 17.30 -11.51
CA ASP A 521 27.79 17.69 -10.77
C ASP A 521 26.87 16.52 -10.46
N ILE A 522 26.75 15.56 -11.39
CA ILE A 522 26.05 14.29 -11.12
C ILE A 522 26.75 13.50 -10.02
N VAL A 523 28.07 13.34 -10.11
CA VAL A 523 28.85 12.59 -9.12
C VAL A 523 28.72 13.24 -7.74
N GLN A 524 28.82 14.58 -7.65
CA GLN A 524 28.62 15.29 -6.40
C GLN A 524 27.23 15.07 -5.82
N LYS A 525 26.17 15.17 -6.63
CA LYS A 525 24.80 14.89 -6.17
C LYS A 525 24.60 13.45 -5.74
N VAL A 526 25.26 12.48 -6.40
CA VAL A 526 25.26 11.09 -5.96
C VAL A 526 25.90 10.96 -4.59
N LEU A 527 27.00 11.66 -4.35
CA LEU A 527 27.65 11.68 -3.04
C LEU A 527 26.80 12.37 -1.96
N ASP A 528 25.95 13.35 -2.33
CA ASP A 528 25.05 14.02 -1.39
C ASP A 528 23.88 13.12 -0.91
N LEU A 529 23.65 11.96 -1.56
CA LEU A 529 22.64 11.00 -1.13
C LEU A 529 23.04 10.32 0.19
N GLN A 530 22.18 10.38 1.19
CA GLN A 530 22.38 9.66 2.46
C GLN A 530 22.48 8.15 2.27
N LEU A 531 21.75 7.62 1.28
CA LEU A 531 21.83 6.20 0.89
C LEU A 531 23.22 5.83 0.39
N VAL A 532 23.91 6.74 -0.30
CA VAL A 532 25.27 6.51 -0.80
C VAL A 532 26.27 6.47 0.35
N ASP A 533 26.16 7.39 1.31
CA ASP A 533 26.98 7.39 2.51
C ASP A 533 26.86 6.06 3.29
N LYS A 534 25.64 5.58 3.42
CA LYS A 534 25.37 4.37 4.21
C LYS A 534 25.67 3.05 3.48
N LEU A 535 25.50 3.01 2.16
CA LEU A 535 25.54 1.75 1.39
C LEU A 535 26.68 1.67 0.41
N ALA A 536 27.00 2.76 -0.32
CA ALA A 536 27.92 2.68 -1.43
C ALA A 536 29.39 2.56 -0.98
N ILE A 537 29.76 3.25 0.10
CA ILE A 537 31.14 3.15 0.62
C ILE A 537 31.47 1.71 1.04
N PRO A 538 30.66 1.06 1.91
CA PRO A 538 30.88 -0.36 2.23
C PRO A 538 30.88 -1.28 0.99
N ALA A 539 29.98 -0.99 0.01
CA ALA A 539 29.88 -1.79 -1.20
C ALA A 539 31.15 -1.71 -2.07
N VAL A 540 31.72 -0.49 -2.25
CA VAL A 540 32.95 -0.28 -3.01
C VAL A 540 34.14 -1.02 -2.38
N PHE A 541 34.30 -0.93 -1.07
CA PHE A 541 35.36 -1.66 -0.36
C PHE A 541 35.14 -3.16 -0.36
N GLY A 542 33.88 -3.62 -0.26
CA GLY A 542 33.52 -5.02 -0.42
C GLY A 542 33.86 -5.57 -1.81
N TYR A 543 33.51 -4.82 -2.87
CA TYR A 543 33.86 -5.15 -4.25
C TYR A 543 35.37 -5.22 -4.46
N ALA A 544 36.11 -4.23 -3.96
CA ALA A 544 37.57 -4.22 -4.05
C ALA A 544 38.21 -5.48 -3.45
N LYS A 545 37.67 -5.98 -2.35
CA LYS A 545 38.13 -7.22 -1.69
C LYS A 545 37.76 -8.48 -2.47
N THR A 546 36.61 -8.51 -3.15
CA THR A 546 36.14 -9.69 -3.87
C THR A 546 36.59 -9.74 -5.32
N ASN A 547 37.01 -8.63 -5.92
CA ASN A 547 37.59 -8.60 -7.26
C ASN A 547 38.99 -9.20 -7.25
N GLU A 548 39.20 -10.32 -7.98
CA GLU A 548 40.44 -11.10 -7.97
C GLU A 548 41.68 -10.25 -8.28
N GLN A 549 41.58 -9.33 -9.24
CA GLN A 549 42.72 -8.48 -9.63
C GLN A 549 43.08 -7.50 -8.53
N PHE A 550 42.10 -6.83 -7.95
CA PHE A 550 42.32 -5.84 -6.91
C PHE A 550 42.72 -6.49 -5.58
N ALA A 551 42.11 -7.61 -5.24
CA ALA A 551 42.49 -8.38 -4.05
C ALA A 551 43.95 -8.83 -4.10
N SER A 552 44.44 -9.29 -5.31
CA SER A 552 45.85 -9.64 -5.51
C SER A 552 46.75 -8.41 -5.26
N LEU A 553 46.40 -7.24 -5.79
CA LEU A 553 47.16 -6.01 -5.54
C LEU A 553 47.20 -5.63 -4.06
N LEU A 554 46.10 -5.80 -3.33
CA LEU A 554 46.04 -5.57 -1.89
C LEU A 554 46.94 -6.53 -1.10
N GLU A 555 46.97 -7.81 -1.49
CA GLU A 555 47.87 -8.79 -0.88
C GLU A 555 49.34 -8.50 -1.22
N ASP A 556 49.65 -8.20 -2.48
CA ASP A 556 51.01 -7.91 -2.95
C ASP A 556 51.59 -6.65 -2.31
N SER A 557 50.74 -5.64 -2.03
CA SER A 557 51.14 -4.42 -1.34
C SER A 557 51.26 -4.59 0.18
N GLY A 558 50.65 -5.62 0.75
CA GLY A 558 50.53 -5.79 2.21
C GLY A 558 49.59 -4.85 2.91
N GLU A 559 48.77 -4.10 2.15
CA GLU A 559 47.90 -3.00 2.67
C GLU A 559 46.44 -3.42 2.91
N THR A 560 46.12 -4.73 2.81
CA THR A 560 44.73 -5.21 2.93
C THR A 560 44.02 -4.70 4.17
N ASP A 561 44.66 -4.82 5.35
CA ASP A 561 44.04 -4.40 6.61
C ASP A 561 43.88 -2.88 6.71
N ASN A 562 44.89 -2.12 6.25
CA ASN A 562 44.85 -0.65 6.25
C ASN A 562 43.83 -0.14 5.25
N PHE A 563 43.68 -0.76 4.08
CA PHE A 563 42.66 -0.46 3.10
C PHE A 563 41.26 -0.66 3.66
N MET A 564 41.01 -1.79 4.31
CA MET A 564 39.72 -2.05 4.95
C MET A 564 39.43 -1.08 6.09
N ALA A 565 40.44 -0.65 6.83
CA ALA A 565 40.27 0.36 7.88
C ALA A 565 39.90 1.77 7.32
N LEU A 566 40.20 2.05 6.06
CA LEU A 566 39.72 3.28 5.40
C LEU A 566 38.20 3.29 5.23
N ALA A 567 37.60 2.12 4.95
CA ALA A 567 36.14 1.98 4.82
C ALA A 567 35.37 2.50 6.04
N ASP A 568 35.94 2.26 7.24
CA ASP A 568 35.33 2.69 8.51
C ASP A 568 35.52 4.15 8.82
N THR A 569 36.39 4.84 8.09
CA THR A 569 36.84 6.21 8.44
C THR A 569 36.60 7.24 7.36
N LEU A 570 36.48 6.84 6.10
CA LEU A 570 36.13 7.74 5.00
C LEU A 570 34.66 8.13 5.06
N THR A 571 34.41 9.39 4.76
CA THR A 571 33.06 9.95 4.67
C THR A 571 32.76 10.37 3.24
N VAL A 572 31.49 10.60 2.94
CA VAL A 572 31.06 11.18 1.66
C VAL A 572 31.69 12.57 1.46
N ASP A 573 31.83 13.35 2.52
CA ASP A 573 32.49 14.68 2.46
C ASP A 573 33.96 14.56 1.99
N ASP A 574 34.68 13.53 2.47
CA ASP A 574 36.05 13.27 2.01
C ASP A 574 36.08 12.89 0.53
N LEU A 575 35.12 12.01 0.09
CA LEU A 575 35.00 11.62 -1.32
C LEU A 575 34.66 12.82 -2.22
N SER A 576 33.77 13.71 -1.78
CA SER A 576 33.42 14.94 -2.48
C SER A 576 34.67 15.82 -2.72
N ILE A 577 35.55 15.96 -1.71
CA ILE A 577 36.81 16.67 -1.82
C ILE A 577 37.71 16.01 -2.88
N TYR A 578 37.83 14.70 -2.90
CA TYR A 578 38.64 13.98 -3.90
C TYR A 578 38.07 14.11 -5.31
N VAL A 579 36.74 14.07 -5.47
CA VAL A 579 36.07 14.32 -6.77
C VAL A 579 36.43 15.74 -7.30
N ASP A 580 36.36 16.75 -6.44
CA ASP A 580 36.76 18.11 -6.82
C ASP A 580 38.27 18.22 -7.19
N ALA A 581 39.11 17.52 -6.44
CA ALA A 581 40.55 17.49 -6.75
C ALA A 581 40.83 16.80 -8.10
N VAL A 582 40.13 15.72 -8.40
CA VAL A 582 40.20 15.03 -9.70
C VAL A 582 39.74 15.95 -10.83
N LYS A 583 38.68 16.72 -10.62
CA LYS A 583 38.17 17.69 -11.59
C LYS A 583 39.26 18.70 -11.95
N ILE A 584 39.95 19.27 -10.96
CA ILE A 584 41.05 20.20 -11.19
C ILE A 584 42.21 19.47 -11.89
N ALA A 585 42.53 18.23 -11.47
CA ALA A 585 43.64 17.48 -12.03
C ALA A 585 43.41 17.08 -13.52
N LEU A 586 42.16 16.99 -13.98
CA LEU A 586 41.86 16.74 -15.40
C LEU A 586 42.37 17.87 -16.33
N GLU A 587 42.54 19.10 -15.82
CA GLU A 587 43.16 20.20 -16.59
C GLU A 587 44.67 20.03 -16.82
N LEU A 588 45.31 19.10 -16.08
CA LEU A 588 46.74 18.79 -16.19
C LEU A 588 47.05 17.69 -17.18
N VAL A 589 46.03 16.96 -17.69
CA VAL A 589 46.22 15.77 -18.47
C VAL A 589 45.49 15.85 -19.82
N ASP A 590 46.06 15.18 -20.84
CA ASP A 590 45.39 15.01 -22.14
C ASP A 590 44.55 13.75 -22.12
N VAL A 591 43.22 13.91 -22.11
CA VAL A 591 42.20 12.84 -22.12
C VAL A 591 41.70 12.48 -23.54
N THR A 592 42.29 13.12 -24.59
CA THR A 592 41.82 12.94 -25.99
C THR A 592 41.78 11.47 -26.43
N ASN A 593 42.68 10.67 -25.89
CA ASN A 593 42.81 9.25 -26.20
C ASN A 593 42.40 8.30 -25.07
N PHE A 594 41.49 8.76 -24.18
CA PHE A 594 40.98 7.94 -23.11
C PHE A 594 40.61 6.51 -23.60
N PRO A 595 40.97 5.39 -22.91
CA PRO A 595 41.53 5.37 -21.55
C PRO A 595 43.06 5.64 -21.42
N SER A 596 43.75 5.84 -22.51
CA SER A 596 45.15 6.26 -22.45
C SER A 596 45.22 7.76 -22.14
N ILE A 597 45.75 8.07 -20.98
CA ILE A 597 45.89 9.48 -20.51
C ILE A 597 47.29 9.98 -20.93
N GLY A 598 47.31 11.04 -21.69
CA GLY A 598 48.56 11.76 -22.03
C GLY A 598 48.98 12.69 -20.90
N ILE A 599 50.26 12.65 -20.55
CA ILE A 599 50.80 13.53 -19.52
C ILE A 599 51.99 14.31 -20.13
N ASP A 600 51.89 15.63 -20.22
CA ASP A 600 52.99 16.47 -20.62
C ASP A 600 53.78 16.93 -19.39
N TYR A 601 54.72 16.08 -18.99
CA TYR A 601 55.58 16.30 -17.82
C TYR A 601 56.43 17.55 -17.91
N PHE A 602 56.61 18.16 -19.10
CA PHE A 602 57.46 19.31 -19.31
C PHE A 602 56.74 20.64 -19.28
N HIS A 603 55.38 20.60 -19.40
CA HIS A 603 54.58 21.82 -19.50
C HIS A 603 53.43 21.91 -18.52
N PHE A 604 53.46 21.16 -17.42
CA PHE A 604 52.44 21.31 -16.38
C PHE A 604 52.39 22.73 -15.82
N ASN A 605 51.15 23.20 -15.58
CA ASN A 605 50.97 24.42 -14.81
C ASN A 605 51.17 24.13 -13.31
N PRO A 606 52.24 24.59 -12.68
CA PRO A 606 52.53 24.32 -11.26
C PRO A 606 51.48 24.94 -10.31
N ASN A 607 50.73 25.96 -10.75
CA ASN A 607 49.68 26.57 -9.92
C ASN A 607 48.45 25.62 -9.83
N LEU A 608 48.14 24.91 -10.91
CA LEU A 608 47.07 23.89 -10.87
C LEU A 608 47.47 22.72 -9.96
N LEU A 609 48.76 22.32 -9.95
CA LEU A 609 49.26 21.32 -9.01
C LEU A 609 49.08 21.77 -7.55
N ASP A 610 49.35 23.05 -7.26
CA ASP A 610 49.10 23.60 -5.92
C ASP A 610 47.61 23.56 -5.55
N GLU A 611 46.71 23.86 -6.52
CA GLU A 611 45.26 23.82 -6.28
C GLU A 611 44.81 22.42 -6.00
N VAL A 612 45.31 21.41 -6.76
CA VAL A 612 45.02 19.99 -6.51
C VAL A 612 45.47 19.56 -5.12
N ILE A 613 46.70 19.90 -4.74
CA ILE A 613 47.27 19.58 -3.42
C ILE A 613 46.47 20.25 -2.31
N LEU A 614 46.22 21.57 -2.44
CA LEU A 614 45.43 22.31 -1.46
C LEU A 614 44.02 21.68 -1.27
N LYS A 615 43.42 21.26 -2.38
CA LYS A 615 42.10 20.63 -2.32
C LYS A 615 42.18 19.25 -1.66
N LEU A 616 43.10 18.38 -2.08
CA LEU A 616 43.29 17.03 -1.49
C LEU A 616 43.51 17.10 0.02
N PHE A 617 44.39 18.00 0.50
CA PHE A 617 44.73 18.13 1.91
C PHE A 617 43.77 19.03 2.71
N SER A 618 42.66 19.45 2.11
CA SER A 618 41.58 20.08 2.87
C SER A 618 40.85 19.09 3.79
N THR A 619 41.01 17.78 3.57
CA THR A 619 40.61 16.71 4.52
C THR A 619 41.85 16.09 5.20
N SER A 620 41.71 15.79 6.50
CA SER A 620 42.75 15.12 7.28
C SER A 620 42.98 13.66 6.86
N LYS A 621 42.11 13.09 6.03
CA LYS A 621 42.18 11.70 5.58
C LYS A 621 43.18 11.47 4.45
N THR A 622 43.53 12.52 3.71
CA THR A 622 44.43 12.41 2.54
C THR A 622 45.77 11.78 2.89
N ASN A 623 46.37 12.12 4.02
CA ASN A 623 47.61 11.47 4.47
C ASN A 623 47.44 9.93 4.62
N GLN A 624 46.32 9.50 5.21
CA GLN A 624 46.02 8.07 5.39
C GLN A 624 45.72 7.39 4.04
N VAL A 625 44.93 8.02 3.18
CA VAL A 625 44.61 7.51 1.84
C VAL A 625 45.87 7.35 0.99
N LEU A 626 46.77 8.30 1.00
CA LEU A 626 48.05 8.20 0.26
C LEU A 626 48.99 7.16 0.86
N SER A 627 49.05 7.03 2.19
CA SER A 627 49.87 6.01 2.83
C SER A 627 49.44 4.56 2.46
N VAL A 628 48.16 4.35 2.17
CA VAL A 628 47.62 3.04 1.73
C VAL A 628 47.62 2.93 0.19
N GLY A 629 47.22 4.01 -0.51
CA GLY A 629 47.06 4.01 -1.98
C GLY A 629 48.38 3.96 -2.74
N VAL A 630 49.42 4.63 -2.26
CA VAL A 630 50.73 4.64 -2.94
C VAL A 630 51.38 3.25 -2.98
N PRO A 631 51.45 2.46 -1.87
CA PRO A 631 51.93 1.09 -1.92
C PRO A 631 51.14 0.19 -2.87
N ILE A 632 49.81 0.31 -2.88
CA ILE A 632 48.94 -0.43 -3.80
C ILE A 632 49.23 -0.07 -5.26
N ALA A 633 49.35 1.24 -5.57
CA ALA A 633 49.70 1.68 -6.91
C ALA A 633 51.07 1.16 -7.38
N LEU A 634 52.06 1.09 -6.51
CA LEU A 634 53.40 0.61 -6.77
C LEU A 634 53.42 -0.95 -6.96
N SER A 635 52.41 -1.65 -6.49
CA SER A 635 52.26 -3.11 -6.69
C SER A 635 51.75 -3.47 -8.08
N VAL A 636 51.28 -2.48 -8.88
CA VAL A 636 50.88 -2.71 -10.28
C VAL A 636 52.06 -3.11 -11.13
N ASP A 637 51.99 -4.23 -11.83
CA ASP A 637 53.14 -4.80 -12.61
C ASP A 637 53.82 -3.82 -13.51
N ALA A 638 53.09 -2.96 -14.20
CA ALA A 638 53.68 -1.93 -15.09
C ALA A 638 54.54 -0.88 -14.35
N ILE A 639 54.13 -0.54 -13.14
CA ILE A 639 54.86 0.40 -12.28
C ILE A 639 56.02 -0.27 -11.58
N LYS A 640 55.78 -1.52 -11.09
CA LYS A 640 56.74 -2.36 -10.42
C LYS A 640 57.96 -2.62 -11.30
N GLN A 641 57.78 -2.98 -12.60
CA GLN A 641 58.86 -3.16 -13.55
C GLN A 641 59.78 -1.95 -13.72
N VAL A 642 59.23 -0.73 -13.64
CA VAL A 642 59.98 0.53 -13.77
C VAL A 642 60.71 0.89 -12.48
N MET A 643 60.15 0.48 -11.34
CA MET A 643 60.61 0.92 -10.01
C MET A 643 61.29 -0.18 -9.20
N GLU A 644 61.39 -1.42 -9.75
CA GLU A 644 61.81 -2.64 -9.04
C GLU A 644 63.20 -2.49 -8.35
N ASP A 645 64.10 -1.71 -8.96
CA ASP A 645 65.43 -1.44 -8.40
C ASP A 645 65.48 -0.28 -7.39
N ALA A 646 64.41 0.54 -7.34
CA ALA A 646 64.45 1.82 -6.59
C ALA A 646 63.64 1.76 -5.29
N LEU A 647 62.59 0.95 -5.19
CA LEU A 647 61.60 1.03 -4.12
C LEU A 647 61.28 -0.29 -3.40
N THR A 648 62.07 -1.40 -3.62
CA THR A 648 61.95 -2.63 -2.87
C THR A 648 62.12 -2.40 -1.38
N ASP A 649 61.14 -2.80 -0.56
CA ASP A 649 61.14 -2.70 0.90
C ASP A 649 60.93 -1.25 1.53
N VAL A 650 60.52 -0.27 0.73
CA VAL A 650 60.18 1.07 1.28
C VAL A 650 58.87 1.02 2.04
N ARG A 651 58.91 1.44 3.33
CA ARG A 651 57.69 1.61 4.12
C ARG A 651 57.26 3.06 4.04
N PHE A 652 55.97 3.26 3.68
CA PHE A 652 55.41 4.61 3.52
C PHE A 652 54.68 5.06 4.78
N ASP A 653 54.79 4.33 5.88
CA ASP A 653 54.24 4.71 7.18
C ASP A 653 54.93 5.95 7.75
N GLY A 654 54.12 6.90 8.20
CA GLY A 654 54.63 8.10 8.89
C GLY A 654 55.16 9.21 7.99
N ILE A 655 54.97 9.12 6.67
CA ILE A 655 55.24 10.21 5.72
C ILE A 655 54.22 11.31 5.92
N ASP A 656 54.68 12.54 6.02
CA ASP A 656 53.85 13.74 5.89
C ASP A 656 53.63 14.04 4.40
N TRP A 657 52.58 13.40 3.81
CA TRP A 657 52.28 13.53 2.40
C TRP A 657 51.97 14.95 1.94
N GLU A 658 51.38 15.79 2.82
CA GLU A 658 51.15 17.20 2.48
C GLU A 658 52.45 17.92 2.23
N SER A 659 53.40 17.80 3.17
CA SER A 659 54.72 18.39 3.04
C SER A 659 55.52 17.84 1.85
N GLU A 660 55.44 16.52 1.61
CA GLU A 660 56.10 15.88 0.45
C GLU A 660 55.52 16.35 -0.89
N CYS A 661 54.21 16.41 -1.04
CA CYS A 661 53.56 16.86 -2.27
C CYS A 661 53.92 18.35 -2.56
N ILE A 662 53.90 19.20 -1.55
CA ILE A 662 54.31 20.62 -1.68
C ILE A 662 55.79 20.71 -2.10
N LEU A 663 56.62 19.88 -1.52
CA LEU A 663 58.05 19.82 -1.85
C LEU A 663 58.27 19.37 -3.29
N ILE A 664 57.56 18.32 -3.75
CA ILE A 664 57.60 17.83 -5.13
C ILE A 664 57.20 18.94 -6.12
N VAL A 665 56.15 19.67 -5.87
CA VAL A 665 55.74 20.81 -6.73
C VAL A 665 56.79 21.89 -6.73
N ASN A 666 57.44 22.19 -5.61
CA ASN A 666 58.53 23.15 -5.56
C ASN A 666 59.77 22.67 -6.30
N ILE A 667 60.09 21.36 -6.29
CA ILE A 667 61.15 20.79 -7.13
C ILE A 667 60.74 20.91 -8.60
N TYR A 668 59.52 20.61 -8.95
CA TYR A 668 59.03 20.75 -10.32
C TYR A 668 59.08 22.18 -10.84
N ARG A 669 58.78 23.17 -10.02
CA ARG A 669 58.98 24.62 -10.39
C ARG A 669 60.42 24.96 -10.72
N GLU A 670 61.38 24.42 -9.99
CA GLU A 670 62.78 24.59 -10.30
C GLU A 670 63.16 23.80 -11.58
N PHE A 671 62.59 22.62 -11.80
CA PHE A 671 62.79 21.85 -13.00
C PHE A 671 62.37 22.58 -14.28
N LEU A 672 61.22 23.28 -14.24
CA LEU A 672 60.75 24.08 -15.38
C LEU A 672 61.70 25.21 -15.77
N LYS A 673 62.57 25.71 -14.84
CA LYS A 673 63.59 26.70 -15.13
C LYS A 673 64.78 26.14 -15.92
N LEU A 674 64.88 24.80 -16.03
CA LEU A 674 65.89 24.15 -16.82
C LEU A 674 65.56 24.16 -18.32
N GLU A 675 64.29 24.52 -18.66
CA GLU A 675 63.81 24.64 -20.04
C GLU A 675 64.03 23.38 -20.91
N PHE A 676 63.79 22.23 -20.32
CA PHE A 676 63.76 20.96 -21.08
C PHE A 676 62.39 20.83 -21.76
N GLU A 677 62.38 20.39 -23.01
CA GLU A 677 61.16 20.26 -23.79
C GLU A 677 60.74 18.77 -23.99
N SER A 678 61.69 17.85 -23.77
CA SER A 678 61.44 16.40 -23.97
C SER A 678 62.44 15.52 -23.20
N VAL A 679 62.13 14.22 -23.12
CA VAL A 679 62.99 13.21 -22.53
C VAL A 679 64.31 13.10 -23.34
N ASP A 680 64.29 13.41 -24.61
CA ASP A 680 65.50 13.37 -25.48
C ASP A 680 66.57 14.39 -25.04
N ASP A 681 66.18 15.45 -24.36
CA ASP A 681 67.11 16.45 -23.80
C ASP A 681 68.03 15.83 -22.72
N PHE A 682 67.59 14.70 -22.11
CA PHE A 682 68.38 13.91 -21.14
C PHE A 682 69.14 12.73 -21.77
N ALA A 683 68.76 12.31 -23.00
CA ALA A 683 69.32 11.18 -23.66
C ALA A 683 70.71 11.46 -24.31
N GLY A 684 71.15 12.74 -24.30
CA GLY A 684 72.42 13.21 -24.83
C GLY A 684 73.62 12.79 -23.98
N ASP A 685 74.82 13.25 -24.39
CA ASP A 685 76.04 13.06 -23.60
C ASP A 685 75.88 13.74 -22.21
N LYS A 686 76.00 12.94 -21.15
CA LYS A 686 75.89 13.42 -19.77
C LYS A 686 76.86 14.56 -19.44
N ILE A 687 78.00 14.62 -20.16
CA ILE A 687 79.00 15.68 -19.97
C ILE A 687 78.48 16.98 -20.58
N ASP A 688 77.92 16.95 -21.79
CA ASP A 688 77.37 18.10 -22.47
C ASP A 688 76.15 18.64 -21.70
N LEU A 689 75.30 17.77 -21.14
CA LEU A 689 74.17 18.09 -20.26
C LEU A 689 74.65 18.79 -19.00
N LEU A 690 75.64 18.25 -18.30
CA LEU A 690 76.25 18.90 -17.12
C LEU A 690 76.89 20.23 -17.47
N GLN A 691 77.55 20.37 -18.60
CA GLN A 691 78.15 21.63 -19.05
C GLN A 691 77.08 22.69 -19.29
N THR A 692 75.98 22.34 -19.97
CA THR A 692 74.83 23.23 -20.22
C THR A 692 74.21 23.72 -18.92
N LEU A 693 74.03 22.81 -17.92
CA LEU A 693 73.50 23.15 -16.61
C LEU A 693 74.42 24.00 -15.75
N LEU A 694 75.76 23.91 -15.93
CA LEU A 694 76.75 24.61 -15.13
C LEU A 694 77.15 25.95 -15.74
N GLU A 695 77.06 26.16 -17.07
CA GLU A 695 77.41 27.36 -17.77
C GLU A 695 76.39 28.50 -17.65
N ASP A 696 75.08 28.15 -17.45
CA ASP A 696 74.01 29.10 -17.22
C ASP A 696 73.77 29.28 -15.73
N GLU A 697 73.89 30.47 -15.20
CA GLU A 697 73.70 30.76 -13.78
C GLU A 697 72.29 30.47 -13.28
N GLY A 698 71.31 30.65 -14.13
CA GLY A 698 69.89 30.33 -13.83
C GLY A 698 69.69 28.86 -13.69
N LYS A 699 70.19 28.08 -14.69
CA LYS A 699 70.08 26.60 -14.69
C LYS A 699 70.92 25.98 -13.57
N TYR A 700 72.08 26.50 -13.29
CA TYR A 700 72.95 26.11 -12.16
C TYR A 700 72.20 26.30 -10.81
N ASN A 701 71.64 27.47 -10.57
CA ASN A 701 70.89 27.73 -9.33
C ASN A 701 69.64 26.83 -9.21
N ALA A 702 68.91 26.61 -10.30
CA ALA A 702 67.75 25.71 -10.32
C ALA A 702 68.20 24.28 -10.01
N THR A 703 69.27 23.80 -10.64
CA THR A 703 69.81 22.44 -10.39
C THR A 703 70.23 22.30 -8.92
N LEU A 704 70.95 23.22 -8.37
CA LEU A 704 71.36 23.25 -6.97
C LEU A 704 70.17 23.28 -6.05
N SER A 705 69.13 24.07 -6.36
CA SER A 705 67.87 24.12 -5.60
C SER A 705 67.12 22.81 -5.61
N ILE A 706 67.06 22.14 -6.77
CA ILE A 706 66.46 20.77 -6.91
C ILE A 706 67.22 19.80 -6.00
N LEU A 707 68.56 19.74 -6.09
CA LEU A 707 69.34 18.81 -5.28
C LEU A 707 69.18 19.06 -3.78
N LEU A 708 69.14 20.29 -3.34
CA LEU A 708 68.92 20.65 -1.92
C LEU A 708 67.53 20.20 -1.47
N LYS A 709 66.48 20.45 -2.28
CA LYS A 709 65.11 20.05 -1.94
C LYS A 709 64.95 18.53 -1.97
N LEU A 710 65.65 17.80 -2.86
CA LEU A 710 65.66 16.35 -2.86
C LEU A 710 66.25 15.75 -1.58
N VAL A 711 67.28 16.39 -1.00
CA VAL A 711 67.82 15.93 0.30
C VAL A 711 66.83 16.16 1.47
N ASP A 712 65.96 17.15 1.34
CA ASP A 712 64.92 17.39 2.35
C ASP A 712 63.68 16.45 2.17
N ALA A 713 63.54 15.80 1.03
CA ALA A 713 62.41 14.90 0.73
C ALA A 713 62.50 13.61 1.56
N GLN A 714 61.45 13.26 2.27
CA GLN A 714 61.36 12.05 3.07
C GLN A 714 61.41 10.80 2.19
N LEU A 715 60.73 10.82 1.03
CA LEU A 715 60.77 9.75 0.02
C LEU A 715 62.18 9.47 -0.50
N TYR A 716 62.97 10.50 -0.76
CA TYR A 716 64.36 10.38 -1.21
C TYR A 716 65.28 9.81 -0.13
N ASN A 717 65.09 10.26 1.11
CA ASN A 717 65.84 9.77 2.27
C ASN A 717 65.57 8.28 2.53
N LEU A 718 64.34 7.80 2.38
CA LEU A 718 63.95 6.41 2.49
C LEU A 718 64.71 5.56 1.40
N SER A 719 64.72 6.02 0.17
CA SER A 719 65.44 5.37 -0.94
C SER A 719 66.96 5.29 -0.69
N LEU A 720 67.60 6.36 -0.19
CA LEU A 720 69.04 6.38 0.16
C LEU A 720 69.40 5.43 1.30
N ILE A 721 68.56 5.26 2.31
CA ILE A 721 68.79 4.35 3.41
C ILE A 721 68.82 2.91 2.88
N HIS A 722 67.90 2.53 2.01
CA HIS A 722 67.89 1.21 1.40
C HIS A 722 69.06 0.90 0.48
N ILE A 723 69.56 1.88 -0.27
CA ILE A 723 70.74 1.74 -1.09
C ILE A 723 72.03 1.58 -0.24
N SER A 724 72.01 2.12 0.98
CA SER A 724 73.21 2.08 1.86
C SER A 724 73.24 0.91 2.87
N GLU A 725 72.12 0.24 3.14
CA GLU A 725 72.03 -0.92 4.07
C GLU A 725 72.61 -2.24 3.56
N PRO A 726 72.49 -2.64 2.26
CA PRO A 726 73.05 -3.92 1.78
C PRO A 726 74.56 -4.03 1.97
N THR A 727 75.26 -2.90 2.05
CA THR A 727 76.75 -2.92 2.22
C THR A 727 77.19 -3.13 3.67
N ARG A 728 76.26 -3.23 4.65
CA ARG A 728 76.58 -3.45 6.07
C ARG A 728 76.38 -4.89 6.56
N GLN A 729 75.79 -5.74 5.72
CA GLN A 729 75.54 -7.15 6.07
C GLN A 729 76.58 -8.17 5.51
N GLU A 730 77.60 -7.73 4.74
CA GLU A 730 78.82 -8.48 4.43
C GLU A 730 79.98 -7.95 5.32
#